data_c9f618c776ccc8b3e1ef5442df2816d6
#
_entry.id   c9f618c776ccc8b3e1ef5442df2816d6
#
_cell.length_a   1.000
_cell.length_b   1.000
_cell.length_c   1.000
_cell.angle_alpha   90.00
_cell.angle_beta   90.00
_cell.angle_gamma   90.00
#
_symmetry.space_group_name_H-M   'P 1'
#
loop_
_entity.id
_entity.type
_entity.pdbx_description
1 polymer ?
#
loop_
_entity_poly.entity_id
_entity_poly.type
_entity_poly.pdbx_seq_one_letter_code
_entity_poly.pdbx_strand_id
1 'polypeptide(L)'
;MTRPISRLALATALAATTCVPAAANTTTREEQSRVTTTSAATTDIKPPVAEKRAHTYTHHGITIEDPYDWLYDKSYPVVDDEDVLNHVKAETAYFEAKMAGQSALTEALFTEMRARIKEDDSTVPQKDGDYLYWSEFEEGAQYRKHWRKAVAGGEAELLIDENQLAEGQEYFRLGAASISQNGRYLAYSTDTNGSERYTARIKDLATGEHLPDVLENLRGDLVWVANDTALVYGPSTEEWRTLEAKLHVIGTPADSDVTLYKEEDQSFGVGTGLTAQEDWLIIATGDNETSEVRLVPAANPTATPILVKPRKKGVEYSVDVRDGELWVWTNDEHINFRLAKAKLDAPGDWQTVIAGSDEFYLTGFDLFKDFFVTEGRRNGLDQIELRQYANPATITPIAFPEASYTAGLSNNPEYDMTKLRLSYQSMVTPSTVYDYDVKTAKLETLKTQEIPSGYDASLYTTERVTVQARDGTMVPVSIVMRKDRAEILKKAGIEGPGPLHLYAYGAYGYAIPPGFSTSRLSLVDRGFAYAIAHIRGGDDLGRRWYLQGKLFERTNTFNDFVDAGRGLIAKGYTAEGMVTASGGSAGGELMGAIINQDPKQYGAIVAHVPFVDVLNTMLNDKLPLTPGEWQEWGNPITSKASFAYLLSYSPYDQVVAQEYPPMLVTAGLNDPRVTYWEPAKWVAKLRELKTDDNLLLMKTNMGAGHGGQSGRWNSLKETAEEFAFILWQMGMAPKD
;
A
#
# COMPACT_ATOMS: atom_id res chain seq x y z
N MET A 1 13.51 -3.94 -10.55
CA MET A 1 13.26 -5.38 -10.67
C MET A 1 13.58 -5.97 -9.33
N THR A 2 12.60 -6.39 -8.60
CA THR A 2 12.78 -7.00 -7.29
C THR A 2 12.64 -8.50 -7.46
N ARG A 3 13.63 -9.29 -7.08
CA ARG A 3 13.38 -10.71 -6.80
C ARG A 3 12.34 -10.77 -5.70
N PRO A 4 11.35 -11.67 -5.77
CA PRO A 4 10.49 -11.92 -4.63
C PRO A 4 11.40 -12.39 -3.48
N ILE A 5 11.58 -11.51 -2.53
CA ILE A 5 12.21 -11.80 -1.25
C ILE A 5 11.41 -12.95 -0.63
N SER A 6 12.07 -13.79 0.16
CA SER A 6 11.51 -14.89 0.98
C SER A 6 10.36 -14.45 1.93
N ARG A 7 9.80 -13.30 1.74
CA ARG A 7 8.55 -12.81 2.31
C ARG A 7 7.37 -13.17 1.42
N LEU A 8 7.10 -14.48 1.28
CA LEU A 8 5.75 -14.91 0.96
C LEU A 8 4.89 -14.77 2.25
N ALA A 9 4.85 -13.55 2.80
CA ALA A 9 3.63 -13.16 3.44
C ALA A 9 2.63 -13.00 2.29
N LEU A 10 1.65 -13.85 2.22
CA LEU A 10 0.39 -13.61 1.53
C LEU A 10 -0.34 -12.48 2.28
N ALA A 11 0.37 -11.40 2.57
CA ALA A 11 -0.28 -10.14 2.69
C ALA A 11 -0.74 -9.86 1.26
N THR A 12 -2.04 -9.91 1.02
CA THR A 12 -2.64 -9.07 0.00
C THR A 12 -1.94 -7.75 0.17
N ALA A 13 -0.90 -7.51 -0.64
CA ALA A 13 -0.08 -6.33 -0.51
C ALA A 13 -0.97 -5.14 -0.84
N LEU A 14 -1.68 -4.64 0.17
CA LEU A 14 -2.12 -3.27 0.23
C LEU A 14 -0.84 -2.45 0.47
N ALA A 15 0.03 -2.48 -0.51
CA ALA A 15 1.01 -1.45 -0.63
C ALA A 15 0.21 -0.16 -0.77
N ALA A 16 0.09 0.57 0.32
CA ALA A 16 -0.03 2.01 0.25
C ALA A 16 1.27 2.46 -0.40
N THR A 17 1.35 2.29 -1.71
CA THR A 17 2.42 2.81 -2.53
C THR A 17 2.31 4.32 -2.38
N THR A 18 3.26 4.90 -1.68
CA THR A 18 3.61 6.29 -1.90
C THR A 18 4.04 6.36 -3.37
N CYS A 19 3.07 6.56 -4.25
CA CYS A 19 3.29 6.70 -5.67
C CYS A 19 4.10 7.97 -5.90
N VAL A 20 5.24 7.80 -6.51
CA VAL A 20 5.97 8.88 -7.16
C VAL A 20 5.84 8.63 -8.67
N PRO A 21 5.51 9.52 -9.43
CA PRO A 21 4.73 9.75 -10.65
C PRO A 21 5.48 10.15 -11.94
N ALA A 22 4.87 10.21 -13.14
CA ALA A 22 5.47 10.68 -14.40
C ALA A 22 4.58 11.35 -15.49
N ALA A 23 4.90 12.42 -16.23
CA ALA A 23 4.17 13.28 -17.18
C ALA A 23 4.32 12.99 -18.69
N ALA A 24 3.33 13.26 -19.50
CA ALA A 24 3.44 13.32 -20.96
C ALA A 24 3.44 14.77 -21.46
N ASN A 25 4.33 15.07 -22.41
CA ASN A 25 4.31 16.31 -23.18
C ASN A 25 3.49 16.11 -24.46
N THR A 26 2.50 16.93 -24.67
CA THR A 26 1.95 17.19 -26.00
C THR A 26 2.30 18.62 -26.41
N THR A 27 3.16 18.73 -27.41
CA THR A 27 3.34 19.99 -28.14
C THR A 27 2.10 20.28 -28.92
N THR A 28 1.40 21.34 -28.61
CA THR A 28 0.40 21.95 -29.47
C THR A 28 0.72 23.42 -29.75
N ARG A 29 0.66 23.69 -31.00
CA ARG A 29 0.83 24.92 -31.74
C ARG A 29 -0.01 26.06 -31.17
N GLU A 30 0.61 27.22 -30.99
CA GLU A 30 -0.05 28.47 -30.65
C GLU A 30 -1.15 28.83 -31.65
N GLU A 31 -2.38 28.93 -31.17
CA GLU A 31 -3.39 29.78 -31.73
C GLU A 31 -3.82 30.79 -30.64
N GLN A 32 -3.42 32.03 -30.81
CA GLN A 32 -3.87 33.15 -30.00
C GLN A 32 -5.34 33.39 -30.24
N SER A 33 -6.20 32.92 -29.34
CA SER A 33 -7.58 33.35 -29.25
C SER A 33 -7.71 34.31 -28.07
N ARG A 34 -8.08 35.54 -28.33
CA ARG A 34 -8.48 36.56 -27.35
C ARG A 34 -9.70 36.03 -26.57
N VAL A 35 -9.47 35.54 -25.36
CA VAL A 35 -10.56 35.29 -24.42
C VAL A 35 -10.96 36.60 -23.76
N THR A 36 -12.12 37.12 -24.17
CA THR A 36 -12.85 38.11 -23.42
C THR A 36 -13.28 37.49 -22.10
N THR A 37 -12.72 37.96 -21.00
CA THR A 37 -13.17 37.62 -19.64
C THR A 37 -14.60 38.15 -19.43
N THR A 38 -15.59 37.34 -19.74
CA THR A 38 -16.90 37.44 -19.13
C THR A 38 -16.80 36.82 -17.74
N SER A 39 -16.94 37.64 -16.71
CA SER A 39 -17.19 37.19 -15.34
C SER A 39 -18.35 36.20 -15.37
N ALA A 40 -18.06 34.91 -15.34
CA ALA A 40 -19.09 33.90 -15.16
C ALA A 40 -19.65 34.08 -13.75
N ALA A 41 -20.94 34.43 -13.69
CA ALA A 41 -21.70 34.33 -12.44
C ALA A 41 -21.48 32.92 -11.89
N THR A 42 -20.99 32.82 -10.66
CA THR A 42 -20.91 31.57 -9.90
C THR A 42 -22.35 31.06 -9.75
N THR A 43 -22.77 30.17 -10.64
CA THR A 43 -24.00 29.43 -10.46
C THR A 43 -23.79 28.62 -9.18
N ASP A 44 -24.66 28.83 -8.20
CA ASP A 44 -24.66 28.08 -6.95
C ASP A 44 -25.06 26.63 -7.26
N ILE A 45 -24.02 25.82 -7.62
CA ILE A 45 -24.20 24.43 -7.97
C ILE A 45 -24.57 23.70 -6.70
N LYS A 46 -25.78 23.13 -6.67
CA LYS A 46 -26.27 22.34 -5.54
C LYS A 46 -25.59 20.94 -5.55
N PRO A 47 -25.37 20.38 -4.35
CA PRO A 47 -24.87 19.02 -4.26
C PRO A 47 -25.85 18.04 -4.93
N PRO A 48 -25.36 17.00 -5.61
CA PRO A 48 -26.19 15.92 -6.11
C PRO A 48 -26.97 15.23 -4.99
N VAL A 49 -28.18 14.80 -5.28
CA VAL A 49 -29.02 14.05 -4.34
C VAL A 49 -29.34 12.70 -4.96
N ALA A 50 -28.84 11.62 -4.38
CA ALA A 50 -29.17 10.27 -4.80
C ALA A 50 -30.65 9.96 -4.49
N GLU A 51 -31.35 9.37 -5.45
CA GLU A 51 -32.72 8.91 -5.27
C GLU A 51 -32.75 7.75 -4.25
N LYS A 52 -33.72 7.77 -3.33
CA LYS A 52 -33.97 6.64 -2.43
C LYS A 52 -34.85 5.61 -3.13
N ARG A 53 -34.30 4.44 -3.40
CA ARG A 53 -35.03 3.30 -3.96
C ARG A 53 -35.22 2.25 -2.88
N ALA A 54 -36.45 1.75 -2.71
CA ALA A 54 -36.75 0.78 -1.67
C ALA A 54 -36.00 -0.52 -1.90
N HIS A 55 -35.06 -0.85 -1.04
CA HIS A 55 -34.34 -2.11 -1.01
C HIS A 55 -34.21 -2.59 0.44
N THR A 56 -34.54 -3.83 0.70
CA THR A 56 -34.41 -4.45 2.02
C THR A 56 -33.93 -5.89 1.89
N TYR A 57 -33.11 -6.31 2.81
CA TYR A 57 -32.70 -7.71 2.92
C TYR A 57 -32.68 -8.15 4.39
N THR A 58 -32.74 -9.47 4.62
CA THR A 58 -32.76 -10.03 5.96
C THR A 58 -31.73 -11.13 6.11
N HIS A 59 -30.81 -10.96 7.06
CA HIS A 59 -29.86 -11.99 7.48
C HIS A 59 -30.00 -12.27 8.99
N HIS A 60 -29.96 -13.52 9.39
CA HIS A 60 -30.06 -13.95 10.79
C HIS A 60 -31.29 -13.38 11.56
N GLY A 61 -32.38 -13.06 10.82
CA GLY A 61 -33.58 -12.45 11.38
C GLY A 61 -33.47 -10.95 11.65
N ILE A 62 -32.41 -10.30 11.18
CA ILE A 62 -32.21 -8.84 11.23
C ILE A 62 -32.48 -8.30 9.83
N THR A 63 -33.39 -7.32 9.69
CA THR A 63 -33.72 -6.68 8.44
C THR A 63 -32.96 -5.37 8.32
N ILE A 64 -32.30 -5.15 7.21
CA ILE A 64 -31.56 -3.93 6.85
C ILE A 64 -32.28 -3.25 5.71
N GLU A 65 -32.40 -1.91 5.78
CA GLU A 65 -32.85 -1.04 4.72
C GLU A 65 -31.62 -0.41 4.05
N ASP A 66 -31.48 -0.56 2.74
CA ASP A 66 -30.39 0.00 1.95
C ASP A 66 -30.95 0.76 0.73
N PRO A 67 -31.45 1.99 0.92
CA PRO A 67 -32.09 2.73 -0.14
C PRO A 67 -31.15 3.17 -1.28
N TYR A 68 -29.85 2.99 -1.12
CA TYR A 68 -28.81 3.33 -2.08
C TYR A 68 -28.14 2.10 -2.72
N ASP A 69 -28.68 0.87 -2.52
CA ASP A 69 -28.19 -0.37 -3.16
C ASP A 69 -28.10 -0.25 -4.70
N TRP A 70 -28.94 0.56 -5.31
CA TRP A 70 -28.96 0.79 -6.76
C TRP A 70 -27.67 1.43 -7.31
N LEU A 71 -26.84 2.05 -6.45
CA LEU A 71 -25.53 2.58 -6.86
C LEU A 71 -24.52 1.44 -7.14
N TYR A 72 -24.81 0.23 -6.72
CA TYR A 72 -24.12 -0.98 -7.14
C TYR A 72 -24.68 -1.44 -8.48
N ASP A 73 -23.95 -1.18 -9.58
CA ASP A 73 -24.25 -1.73 -10.88
C ASP A 73 -24.15 -3.26 -10.86
N LYS A 74 -25.27 -3.95 -11.14
CA LYS A 74 -25.33 -5.43 -11.06
C LYS A 74 -24.62 -6.11 -12.22
N SER A 75 -24.18 -5.38 -13.24
CA SER A 75 -23.33 -5.86 -14.33
C SER A 75 -21.85 -5.78 -14.04
N TYR A 76 -21.46 -5.28 -12.84
CA TYR A 76 -20.05 -5.23 -12.40
C TYR A 76 -19.33 -6.57 -12.71
N PRO A 77 -18.12 -6.57 -13.28
CA PRO A 77 -17.17 -5.45 -13.36
C PRO A 77 -17.38 -4.47 -14.53
N VAL A 78 -18.33 -4.72 -15.41
CA VAL A 78 -18.72 -3.73 -16.41
C VAL A 78 -19.70 -2.76 -15.73
N VAL A 79 -19.37 -1.46 -15.73
CA VAL A 79 -20.22 -0.43 -15.16
C VAL A 79 -20.85 0.34 -16.31
N ASP A 80 -22.11 0.02 -16.63
CA ASP A 80 -22.83 0.59 -17.76
C ASP A 80 -24.26 1.08 -17.45
N ASP A 81 -24.71 0.96 -16.20
CA ASP A 81 -25.96 1.56 -15.74
C ASP A 81 -25.86 3.10 -15.81
N GLU A 82 -26.73 3.69 -16.64
CA GLU A 82 -26.72 5.13 -16.89
C GLU A 82 -27.06 5.96 -15.63
N ASP A 83 -27.95 5.47 -14.75
CA ASP A 83 -28.30 6.18 -13.51
C ASP A 83 -27.09 6.24 -12.58
N VAL A 84 -26.35 5.13 -12.44
CA VAL A 84 -25.11 5.04 -11.65
C VAL A 84 -24.06 5.97 -12.22
N LEU A 85 -23.75 5.85 -13.51
CA LEU A 85 -22.74 6.69 -14.18
C LEU A 85 -23.08 8.18 -14.10
N ASN A 86 -24.36 8.53 -14.27
CA ASN A 86 -24.82 9.92 -14.17
C ASN A 86 -24.63 10.46 -12.74
N HIS A 87 -24.91 9.65 -11.71
CA HIS A 87 -24.74 10.06 -10.32
C HIS A 87 -23.26 10.30 -9.98
N VAL A 88 -22.37 9.35 -10.26
CA VAL A 88 -20.94 9.50 -9.93
C VAL A 88 -20.27 10.64 -10.74
N LYS A 89 -20.69 10.87 -11.98
CA LYS A 89 -20.25 12.02 -12.78
C LYS A 89 -20.78 13.35 -12.20
N ALA A 90 -22.00 13.39 -11.71
CA ALA A 90 -22.57 14.58 -11.09
C ALA A 90 -21.84 14.94 -9.79
N GLU A 91 -21.46 13.95 -8.98
CA GLU A 91 -20.61 14.14 -7.78
C GLU A 91 -19.25 14.74 -8.15
N THR A 92 -18.60 14.18 -9.18
CA THR A 92 -17.31 14.69 -9.66
C THR A 92 -17.44 16.11 -10.19
N ALA A 93 -18.49 16.43 -10.96
CA ALA A 93 -18.76 17.78 -11.45
C ALA A 93 -19.01 18.78 -10.29
N TYR A 94 -19.69 18.33 -9.23
CA TYR A 94 -19.88 19.14 -8.02
C TYR A 94 -18.55 19.40 -7.31
N PHE A 95 -17.69 18.38 -7.16
CA PHE A 95 -16.34 18.52 -6.64
C PHE A 95 -15.54 19.55 -7.44
N GLU A 96 -15.49 19.41 -8.77
CA GLU A 96 -14.75 20.31 -9.66
C GLU A 96 -15.22 21.75 -9.51
N ALA A 97 -16.54 21.97 -9.48
CA ALA A 97 -17.13 23.29 -9.34
C ALA A 97 -16.81 23.95 -7.98
N LYS A 98 -16.81 23.19 -6.88
CA LYS A 98 -16.46 23.70 -5.55
C LYS A 98 -14.96 23.94 -5.39
N MET A 99 -14.12 23.08 -5.98
CA MET A 99 -12.65 23.22 -5.95
C MET A 99 -12.15 24.25 -6.96
N ALA A 100 -12.95 24.71 -7.92
CA ALA A 100 -12.53 25.71 -8.91
C ALA A 100 -11.95 26.98 -8.29
N GLY A 101 -12.51 27.44 -7.17
CA GLY A 101 -11.99 28.58 -6.40
C GLY A 101 -10.64 28.33 -5.73
N GLN A 102 -10.20 27.07 -5.63
CA GLN A 102 -8.93 26.67 -5.05
C GLN A 102 -7.89 26.27 -6.11
N SER A 103 -8.18 26.41 -7.38
CA SER A 103 -7.32 25.99 -8.48
C SER A 103 -5.93 26.64 -8.44
N ALA A 104 -5.85 27.92 -8.08
CA ALA A 104 -4.57 28.61 -7.92
C ALA A 104 -3.73 28.06 -6.75
N LEU A 105 -4.36 27.69 -5.63
CA LEU A 105 -3.69 27.06 -4.51
C LEU A 105 -3.25 25.64 -4.87
N THR A 106 -4.10 24.86 -5.54
CA THR A 106 -3.75 23.52 -6.03
C THR A 106 -2.52 23.56 -6.94
N GLU A 107 -2.49 24.48 -7.89
CA GLU A 107 -1.37 24.62 -8.83
C GLU A 107 -0.09 25.09 -8.11
N ALA A 108 -0.21 26.01 -7.15
CA ALA A 108 0.93 26.43 -6.33
C ALA A 108 1.50 25.28 -5.51
N LEU A 109 0.65 24.46 -4.88
CA LEU A 109 1.06 23.27 -4.12
C LEU A 109 1.68 22.21 -5.03
N PHE A 110 1.10 21.95 -6.19
CA PHE A 110 1.64 21.05 -7.19
C PHE A 110 3.05 21.48 -7.63
N THR A 111 3.19 22.76 -7.99
CA THR A 111 4.49 23.33 -8.38
C THR A 111 5.52 23.24 -7.26
N GLU A 112 5.12 23.55 -6.03
CA GLU A 112 5.99 23.46 -4.83
C GLU A 112 6.44 22.02 -4.56
N MET A 113 5.51 21.06 -4.60
CA MET A 113 5.81 19.65 -4.39
C MET A 113 6.69 19.09 -5.51
N ARG A 114 6.39 19.43 -6.77
CA ARG A 114 7.17 19.03 -7.93
C ARG A 114 8.62 19.56 -7.86
N ALA A 115 8.80 20.80 -7.43
CA ALA A 115 10.13 21.39 -7.27
C ALA A 115 11.01 20.69 -6.21
N ARG A 116 10.38 19.91 -5.29
CA ARG A 116 11.12 19.07 -4.33
C ARG A 116 11.55 17.72 -4.89
N ILE A 117 11.11 17.36 -6.09
CA ILE A 117 11.40 16.06 -6.72
C ILE A 117 12.46 16.27 -7.79
N LYS A 118 13.56 15.50 -7.69
CA LYS A 118 14.54 15.41 -8.78
C LYS A 118 13.91 14.66 -9.96
N GLU A 119 13.69 15.36 -11.07
CA GLU A 119 12.93 14.81 -12.20
C GLU A 119 13.69 13.72 -12.95
N ASP A 120 14.99 13.85 -13.12
CA ASP A 120 15.89 12.92 -13.79
C ASP A 120 16.55 11.91 -12.82
N ASP A 121 15.81 11.48 -11.80
CA ASP A 121 16.35 10.63 -10.74
C ASP A 121 16.47 9.15 -11.16
N SER A 122 17.57 8.51 -10.72
CA SER A 122 17.85 7.09 -10.93
C SER A 122 17.98 6.32 -9.63
N THR A 123 17.62 5.03 -9.65
CA THR A 123 17.94 4.15 -8.51
C THR A 123 19.44 3.84 -8.48
N VAL A 124 19.95 3.44 -7.30
CA VAL A 124 21.32 2.95 -7.17
C VAL A 124 21.43 1.61 -7.94
N PRO A 125 22.39 1.47 -8.87
CA PRO A 125 22.57 0.22 -9.61
C PRO A 125 22.78 -0.97 -8.67
N GLN A 126 22.05 -2.06 -8.91
CA GLN A 126 22.13 -3.31 -8.16
C GLN A 126 22.74 -4.40 -9.02
N LYS A 127 23.78 -5.06 -8.48
CA LYS A 127 24.38 -6.22 -9.13
C LYS A 127 23.49 -7.44 -8.97
N ASP A 128 23.27 -8.15 -10.07
CA ASP A 128 22.64 -9.46 -10.12
C ASP A 128 23.26 -10.29 -11.27
N GLY A 129 23.96 -11.34 -10.93
CA GLY A 129 24.75 -12.14 -11.88
C GLY A 129 25.82 -11.29 -12.59
N ASP A 130 25.80 -11.35 -13.91
CA ASP A 130 26.77 -10.66 -14.76
C ASP A 130 26.39 -9.21 -15.08
N TYR A 131 25.29 -8.69 -14.50
CA TYR A 131 24.77 -7.36 -14.84
C TYR A 131 24.54 -6.48 -13.60
N LEU A 132 24.58 -5.17 -13.86
CA LEU A 132 24.07 -4.11 -12.99
C LEU A 132 22.71 -3.68 -13.54
N TYR A 133 21.70 -3.59 -12.66
CA TYR A 133 20.34 -3.18 -13.02
C TYR A 133 19.95 -1.90 -12.28
N TRP A 134 19.27 -0.97 -12.97
CA TRP A 134 18.70 0.23 -12.37
C TRP A 134 17.47 0.67 -13.15
N SER A 135 16.72 1.58 -12.56
CA SER A 135 15.67 2.33 -13.24
C SER A 135 15.89 3.82 -13.05
N GLU A 136 15.46 4.60 -14.02
CA GLU A 136 15.59 6.06 -13.99
C GLU A 136 14.38 6.72 -14.61
N PHE A 137 14.21 7.99 -14.27
CA PHE A 137 13.30 8.88 -14.96
C PHE A 137 14.07 9.81 -15.85
N GLU A 138 13.52 10.16 -17.00
CA GLU A 138 13.92 11.33 -17.75
C GLU A 138 13.21 12.58 -17.26
N GLU A 139 13.79 13.76 -17.48
CA GLU A 139 13.18 15.03 -17.14
C GLU A 139 11.80 15.15 -17.79
N GLY A 140 10.79 15.53 -17.03
CA GLY A 140 9.40 15.62 -17.47
C GLY A 140 8.68 14.29 -17.65
N ALA A 141 9.38 13.17 -17.71
CA ALA A 141 8.77 11.86 -18.01
C ALA A 141 7.76 11.38 -16.96
N GLN A 142 6.70 10.65 -17.32
CA GLN A 142 5.68 10.04 -16.47
C GLN A 142 6.13 8.74 -15.82
N TYR A 143 6.85 7.90 -16.51
CA TYR A 143 7.19 6.55 -16.11
C TYR A 143 8.68 6.32 -16.20
N ARG A 144 9.16 5.22 -15.66
CA ARG A 144 10.57 4.89 -15.64
C ARG A 144 11.03 4.23 -16.92
N LYS A 145 12.34 4.34 -17.15
CA LYS A 145 13.10 3.44 -18.01
C LYS A 145 13.87 2.47 -17.13
N HIS A 146 13.90 1.21 -17.53
CA HIS A 146 14.63 0.14 -16.84
C HIS A 146 15.82 -0.29 -17.70
N TRP A 147 16.97 -0.35 -17.08
CA TRP A 147 18.24 -0.55 -17.73
C TRP A 147 19.03 -1.69 -17.10
N ARG A 148 19.91 -2.27 -17.89
CA ARG A 148 21.02 -3.09 -17.40
C ARG A 148 22.32 -2.73 -18.08
N LYS A 149 23.44 -3.11 -17.45
CA LYS A 149 24.80 -2.99 -18.00
C LYS A 149 25.64 -4.15 -17.51
N ALA A 150 26.43 -4.76 -18.40
CA ALA A 150 27.32 -5.83 -18.01
C ALA A 150 28.37 -5.34 -16.99
N VAL A 151 28.62 -6.11 -15.94
CA VAL A 151 29.65 -5.82 -14.92
C VAL A 151 31.04 -5.73 -15.58
N ALA A 152 31.29 -6.53 -16.62
CA ALA A 152 32.52 -6.51 -17.40
C ALA A 152 32.73 -5.22 -18.18
N GLY A 153 31.75 -4.32 -18.25
CA GLY A 153 31.76 -3.07 -19.02
C GLY A 153 30.96 -3.16 -20.29
N GLY A 154 30.94 -2.08 -21.08
CA GLY A 154 30.13 -1.94 -22.30
C GLY A 154 29.06 -0.85 -22.16
N GLU A 155 28.19 -0.73 -23.16
CA GLU A 155 27.06 0.21 -23.15
C GLU A 155 25.92 -0.30 -22.29
N ALA A 156 25.09 0.62 -21.80
CA ALA A 156 23.84 0.27 -21.11
C ALA A 156 22.78 -0.19 -22.12
N GLU A 157 22.00 -1.18 -21.75
CA GLU A 157 20.91 -1.75 -22.53
C GLU A 157 19.57 -1.38 -21.92
N LEU A 158 18.67 -0.80 -22.73
CA LEU A 158 17.30 -0.49 -22.33
C LEU A 158 16.44 -1.78 -22.33
N LEU A 159 15.92 -2.13 -21.18
CA LEU A 159 15.07 -3.30 -20.98
C LEU A 159 13.60 -2.98 -21.24
N ILE A 160 13.08 -1.97 -20.51
CA ILE A 160 11.69 -1.49 -20.58
C ILE A 160 11.70 0.03 -20.60
N ASP A 161 10.97 0.63 -21.53
CA ASP A 161 10.52 2.02 -21.47
C ASP A 161 9.03 2.03 -21.15
N GLU A 162 8.69 2.30 -19.88
CA GLU A 162 7.30 2.34 -19.44
C GLU A 162 6.52 3.48 -20.14
N ASN A 163 7.19 4.59 -20.51
CA ASN A 163 6.55 5.70 -21.22
C ASN A 163 6.08 5.26 -22.61
N GLN A 164 6.90 4.46 -23.31
CA GLN A 164 6.52 3.91 -24.61
C GLN A 164 5.36 2.91 -24.48
N LEU A 165 5.37 2.07 -23.43
CA LEU A 165 4.27 1.11 -23.18
C LEU A 165 2.96 1.79 -22.78
N ALA A 166 3.05 2.95 -22.14
CA ALA A 166 1.90 3.77 -21.72
C ALA A 166 1.31 4.63 -22.85
N GLU A 167 1.97 4.74 -23.99
CA GLU A 167 1.52 5.61 -25.07
C GLU A 167 0.14 5.19 -25.59
N GLY A 168 -0.80 6.15 -25.59
CA GLY A 168 -2.18 5.92 -26.01
C GLY A 168 -3.08 5.21 -24.98
N GLN A 169 -2.58 4.92 -23.78
CA GLN A 169 -3.35 4.34 -22.70
C GLN A 169 -3.87 5.45 -21.75
N GLU A 170 -5.12 5.32 -21.30
CA GLU A 170 -5.68 6.21 -20.26
C GLU A 170 -5.10 5.87 -18.86
N TYR A 171 -4.76 4.61 -18.66
CA TYR A 171 -4.13 4.08 -17.46
C TYR A 171 -2.98 3.17 -17.88
N PHE A 172 -1.89 3.19 -17.11
CA PHE A 172 -0.78 2.26 -17.29
C PHE A 172 -0.13 1.91 -15.96
N ARG A 173 0.14 0.64 -15.76
CA ARG A 173 0.94 0.15 -14.64
C ARG A 173 1.78 -1.04 -15.08
N LEU A 174 3.09 -0.97 -14.84
CA LEU A 174 3.96 -2.13 -14.90
C LEU A 174 3.69 -3.00 -13.66
N GLY A 175 3.38 -4.29 -13.89
CA GLY A 175 3.21 -5.28 -12.84
C GLY A 175 4.54 -5.97 -12.50
N ALA A 176 4.61 -7.28 -12.64
CA ALA A 176 5.85 -8.04 -12.49
C ALA A 176 6.83 -7.72 -13.63
N ALA A 177 8.13 -7.76 -13.32
CA ALA A 177 9.22 -7.77 -14.30
C ALA A 177 10.34 -8.68 -13.78
N SER A 178 10.63 -9.76 -14.51
CA SER A 178 11.55 -10.82 -14.10
C SER A 178 12.49 -11.21 -15.24
N ILE A 179 13.78 -11.24 -14.94
CA ILE A 179 14.81 -11.63 -15.90
C ILE A 179 15.20 -13.09 -15.62
N SER A 180 15.36 -13.86 -16.69
CA SER A 180 15.84 -15.24 -16.61
C SER A 180 17.25 -15.31 -16.01
N GLN A 181 17.60 -16.40 -15.34
CA GLN A 181 18.91 -16.56 -14.65
C GLN A 181 20.10 -16.41 -15.62
N ASN A 182 19.94 -16.84 -16.87
CA ASN A 182 20.96 -16.69 -17.91
C ASN A 182 21.01 -15.27 -18.50
N GLY A 183 20.15 -14.35 -18.06
CA GLY A 183 20.09 -12.96 -18.50
C GLY A 183 19.54 -12.75 -19.92
N ARG A 184 18.98 -13.81 -20.56
CA ARG A 184 18.52 -13.74 -21.96
C ARG A 184 17.11 -13.22 -22.11
N TYR A 185 16.19 -13.62 -21.25
CA TYR A 185 14.78 -13.29 -21.37
C TYR A 185 14.32 -12.33 -20.29
N LEU A 186 13.41 -11.46 -20.65
CA LEU A 186 12.66 -10.60 -19.73
C LEU A 186 11.18 -10.91 -19.86
N ALA A 187 10.57 -11.43 -18.80
CA ALA A 187 9.12 -11.51 -18.66
C ALA A 187 8.62 -10.30 -17.90
N TYR A 188 7.57 -9.63 -18.39
CA TYR A 188 6.95 -8.50 -17.71
C TYR A 188 5.45 -8.47 -17.97
N SER A 189 4.70 -7.87 -17.05
CA SER A 189 3.25 -7.75 -17.14
C SER A 189 2.78 -6.32 -16.99
N THR A 190 1.66 -5.97 -17.65
CA THR A 190 1.08 -4.62 -17.66
C THR A 190 -0.41 -4.65 -17.39
N ASP A 191 -0.91 -3.65 -16.66
CA ASP A 191 -2.32 -3.30 -16.54
C ASP A 191 -2.55 -1.94 -17.22
N THR A 192 -3.55 -1.87 -18.11
CA THR A 192 -3.82 -0.68 -18.93
C THR A 192 -5.19 -0.05 -18.67
N ASN A 193 -5.89 -0.49 -17.61
CA ASN A 193 -7.22 0.05 -17.26
C ASN A 193 -7.48 0.19 -15.76
N GLY A 194 -6.51 -0.14 -14.92
CA GLY A 194 -6.63 -0.04 -13.45
C GLY A 194 -7.40 -1.18 -12.79
N SER A 195 -7.76 -2.23 -13.54
CA SER A 195 -8.48 -3.39 -13.00
C SER A 195 -7.62 -4.39 -12.23
N GLU A 196 -6.31 -4.20 -12.20
CA GLU A 196 -5.34 -5.15 -11.66
C GLU A 196 -5.37 -6.54 -12.33
N ARG A 197 -5.86 -6.61 -13.58
CA ARG A 197 -5.72 -7.76 -14.45
C ARG A 197 -4.58 -7.51 -15.42
N TYR A 198 -3.51 -8.26 -15.26
CA TYR A 198 -2.29 -8.04 -16.00
C TYR A 198 -2.19 -8.97 -17.22
N THR A 199 -1.54 -8.46 -18.26
CA THR A 199 -1.11 -9.27 -19.42
C THR A 199 0.41 -9.34 -19.43
N ALA A 200 0.96 -10.57 -19.39
CA ALA A 200 2.41 -10.78 -19.47
C ALA A 200 2.88 -11.06 -20.89
N ARG A 201 4.10 -10.62 -21.16
CA ARG A 201 4.85 -10.82 -22.41
C ARG A 201 6.29 -11.18 -22.09
N ILE A 202 6.94 -11.84 -23.04
CA ILE A 202 8.36 -12.20 -22.95
C ILE A 202 9.14 -11.51 -24.04
N LYS A 203 10.25 -10.85 -23.67
CA LYS A 203 11.20 -10.21 -24.59
C LYS A 203 12.51 -11.01 -24.60
N ASP A 204 13.01 -11.39 -25.77
CA ASP A 204 14.35 -11.92 -25.94
C ASP A 204 15.35 -10.74 -25.99
N LEU A 205 16.16 -10.60 -24.95
CA LEU A 205 17.08 -9.49 -24.80
C LEU A 205 18.26 -9.56 -25.78
N ALA A 206 18.56 -10.73 -26.36
CA ALA A 206 19.60 -10.87 -27.37
C ALA A 206 19.18 -10.30 -28.73
N THR A 207 17.90 -10.35 -29.08
CA THR A 207 17.33 -9.83 -30.32
C THR A 207 16.61 -8.50 -30.14
N GLY A 208 16.15 -8.20 -28.94
CA GLY A 208 15.28 -7.07 -28.61
C GLY A 208 13.81 -7.29 -28.98
N GLU A 209 13.45 -8.44 -29.54
CA GLU A 209 12.10 -8.75 -30.01
C GLU A 209 11.27 -9.47 -28.94
N HIS A 210 9.93 -9.29 -29.02
CA HIS A 210 9.00 -10.07 -28.19
C HIS A 210 8.80 -11.45 -28.80
N LEU A 211 8.75 -12.45 -27.92
CA LEU A 211 8.28 -13.77 -28.29
C LEU A 211 6.75 -13.74 -28.52
N PRO A 212 6.19 -14.74 -29.20
CA PRO A 212 4.74 -14.81 -29.44
C PRO A 212 3.92 -15.12 -28.18
N ASP A 213 4.59 -15.43 -27.08
CA ASP A 213 4.00 -15.83 -25.82
C ASP A 213 3.28 -14.64 -25.17
N VAL A 214 1.97 -14.81 -24.91
CA VAL A 214 1.11 -13.84 -24.22
C VAL A 214 0.30 -14.58 -23.17
N LEU A 215 0.43 -14.16 -21.91
CA LEU A 215 -0.34 -14.69 -20.79
C LEU A 215 -1.29 -13.60 -20.30
N GLU A 216 -2.59 -13.86 -20.35
CA GLU A 216 -3.62 -12.89 -20.01
C GLU A 216 -4.25 -13.16 -18.64
N ASN A 217 -4.86 -12.13 -18.06
CA ASN A 217 -5.60 -12.21 -16.80
C ASN A 217 -4.81 -12.81 -15.65
N LEU A 218 -3.61 -12.33 -15.40
CA LEU A 218 -2.79 -12.81 -14.29
C LEU A 218 -2.61 -11.76 -13.20
N ARG A 219 -2.27 -12.25 -12.01
CA ARG A 219 -1.83 -11.48 -10.85
C ARG A 219 -0.60 -12.16 -10.25
N GLY A 220 0.24 -11.35 -9.61
CA GLY A 220 1.41 -11.86 -8.93
C GLY A 220 2.66 -11.95 -9.80
N ASP A 221 3.59 -12.76 -9.34
CA ASP A 221 4.94 -12.83 -9.89
C ASP A 221 5.02 -13.70 -11.15
N LEU A 222 6.12 -13.47 -11.89
CA LEU A 222 6.55 -14.28 -13.03
C LEU A 222 7.86 -14.95 -12.64
N VAL A 223 7.87 -16.27 -12.45
CA VAL A 223 9.01 -17.01 -11.88
C VAL A 223 9.65 -17.90 -12.93
N TRP A 224 10.92 -17.65 -13.25
CA TRP A 224 11.70 -18.48 -14.19
C TRP A 224 12.09 -19.80 -13.55
N VAL A 225 11.88 -20.90 -14.29
CA VAL A 225 12.18 -22.28 -13.84
C VAL A 225 12.66 -23.12 -15.02
N ALA A 226 12.96 -24.41 -14.78
CA ALA A 226 13.38 -25.38 -15.80
C ALA A 226 14.59 -24.88 -16.63
N ASN A 227 15.60 -24.27 -15.94
CA ASN A 227 16.75 -23.66 -16.57
C ASN A 227 16.36 -22.62 -17.64
N ASP A 228 15.46 -21.70 -17.29
CA ASP A 228 14.99 -20.59 -18.12
C ASP A 228 14.19 -20.99 -19.38
N THR A 229 13.64 -22.19 -19.41
CA THR A 229 12.78 -22.64 -20.53
C THR A 229 11.29 -22.54 -20.24
N ALA A 230 10.91 -22.17 -19.01
CA ALA A 230 9.53 -22.04 -18.59
C ALA A 230 9.36 -20.95 -17.52
N LEU A 231 8.13 -20.45 -17.42
CA LEU A 231 7.65 -19.51 -16.40
C LEU A 231 6.57 -20.15 -15.53
N VAL A 232 6.61 -19.88 -14.22
CA VAL A 232 5.48 -20.11 -13.33
C VAL A 232 4.75 -18.78 -13.10
N TYR A 233 3.42 -18.82 -13.16
CA TYR A 233 2.56 -17.66 -12.99
C TYR A 233 1.25 -18.02 -12.31
N GLY A 234 0.53 -17.02 -11.78
CA GLY A 234 -0.78 -17.15 -11.16
C GLY A 234 -1.89 -16.54 -12.03
N PRO A 235 -2.78 -17.34 -12.68
CA PRO A 235 -3.93 -16.78 -13.37
C PRO A 235 -4.94 -16.22 -12.37
N SER A 236 -5.61 -15.14 -12.73
CA SER A 236 -6.72 -14.56 -11.97
C SER A 236 -8.03 -15.21 -12.36
N THR A 237 -8.88 -15.55 -11.38
CA THR A 237 -10.26 -15.99 -11.65
C THR A 237 -11.14 -14.82 -12.11
N GLU A 238 -12.40 -15.09 -12.44
CA GLU A 238 -13.37 -14.03 -12.74
C GLU A 238 -13.56 -13.07 -11.55
N GLU A 239 -13.44 -13.58 -10.32
CA GLU A 239 -13.52 -12.82 -9.08
C GLU A 239 -12.16 -12.27 -8.60
N TRP A 240 -11.16 -12.09 -9.49
CA TRP A 240 -9.82 -11.57 -9.15
C TRP A 240 -9.00 -12.37 -8.11
N ARG A 241 -9.23 -13.68 -7.96
CA ARG A 241 -8.49 -14.53 -7.03
C ARG A 241 -7.42 -15.33 -7.77
N THR A 242 -6.25 -15.46 -7.17
CA THR A 242 -5.19 -16.35 -7.67
C THR A 242 -5.28 -17.66 -6.92
N LEU A 243 -5.87 -18.66 -7.52
CA LEU A 243 -6.10 -19.98 -6.92
C LEU A 243 -5.23 -21.07 -7.54
N GLU A 244 -4.47 -20.76 -8.58
CA GLU A 244 -3.65 -21.74 -9.29
C GLU A 244 -2.22 -21.21 -9.48
N ALA A 245 -1.25 -22.12 -9.48
CA ALA A 245 0.08 -21.92 -10.03
C ALA A 245 0.20 -22.73 -11.33
N LYS A 246 0.47 -22.06 -12.44
CA LYS A 246 0.63 -22.69 -13.77
C LYS A 246 2.06 -22.55 -14.28
N LEU A 247 2.45 -23.54 -15.08
CA LEU A 247 3.71 -23.60 -15.79
C LEU A 247 3.49 -23.36 -17.27
N HIS A 248 4.07 -22.31 -17.79
CA HIS A 248 4.13 -21.97 -19.21
C HIS A 248 5.50 -22.33 -19.79
N VAL A 249 5.55 -23.15 -20.81
CA VAL A 249 6.78 -23.47 -21.56
C VAL A 249 6.93 -22.48 -22.71
N ILE A 250 8.06 -21.79 -22.77
CA ILE A 250 8.31 -20.77 -23.80
C ILE A 250 8.08 -21.33 -25.21
N GLY A 251 7.36 -20.57 -26.03
CA GLY A 251 7.05 -20.90 -27.43
C GLY A 251 5.89 -21.87 -27.58
N THR A 252 5.16 -22.19 -26.51
CA THR A 252 3.93 -23.01 -26.58
C THR A 252 2.67 -22.15 -26.38
N PRO A 253 1.50 -22.57 -26.88
CA PRO A 253 0.26 -21.87 -26.58
C PRO A 253 -0.11 -21.93 -25.09
N ALA A 254 -0.62 -20.83 -24.51
CA ALA A 254 -1.04 -20.76 -23.11
C ALA A 254 -2.12 -21.80 -22.72
N ASP A 255 -2.95 -22.23 -23.68
CA ASP A 255 -3.94 -23.30 -23.47
C ASP A 255 -3.31 -24.67 -23.15
N SER A 256 -2.00 -24.84 -23.43
CA SER A 256 -1.25 -26.06 -23.10
C SER A 256 -0.56 -26.03 -21.74
N ASP A 257 -0.71 -24.93 -20.98
CA ASP A 257 -0.04 -24.73 -19.71
C ASP A 257 -0.49 -25.73 -18.63
N VAL A 258 0.48 -26.21 -17.88
CA VAL A 258 0.26 -27.24 -16.86
C VAL A 258 -0.04 -26.59 -15.51
N THR A 259 -1.13 -26.99 -14.84
CA THR A 259 -1.39 -26.61 -13.47
C THR A 259 -0.46 -27.39 -12.53
N LEU A 260 0.42 -26.69 -11.83
CA LEU A 260 1.32 -27.26 -10.82
C LEU A 260 0.61 -27.44 -9.47
N TYR A 261 -0.25 -26.50 -9.13
CA TYR A 261 -1.04 -26.52 -7.91
C TYR A 261 -2.36 -25.77 -8.12
N LYS A 262 -3.42 -26.27 -7.49
CA LYS A 262 -4.72 -25.63 -7.41
C LYS A 262 -5.25 -25.64 -6.00
N GLU A 263 -5.70 -24.49 -5.52
CA GLU A 263 -6.36 -24.32 -4.24
C GLU A 263 -7.88 -24.35 -4.42
N GLU A 264 -8.53 -25.18 -3.62
CA GLU A 264 -10.00 -25.33 -3.68
C GLU A 264 -10.73 -24.40 -2.70
N ASP A 265 -10.05 -23.93 -1.65
CA ASP A 265 -10.63 -23.00 -0.69
C ASP A 265 -10.49 -21.57 -1.19
N GLN A 266 -11.63 -20.94 -1.48
CA GLN A 266 -11.72 -19.57 -2.03
C GLN A 266 -11.22 -18.48 -1.08
N SER A 267 -11.03 -18.80 0.21
CA SER A 267 -10.45 -17.87 1.19
C SER A 267 -8.92 -17.87 1.18
N PHE A 268 -8.29 -18.79 0.47
CA PHE A 268 -6.84 -18.90 0.34
C PHE A 268 -6.37 -18.38 -1.03
N GLY A 269 -5.24 -17.68 -1.04
CA GLY A 269 -4.54 -17.32 -2.27
C GLY A 269 -3.34 -18.23 -2.53
N VAL A 270 -2.87 -18.28 -3.79
CA VAL A 270 -1.67 -19.00 -4.21
C VAL A 270 -0.62 -17.99 -4.67
N GLY A 271 0.59 -18.10 -4.13
CA GLY A 271 1.76 -17.32 -4.53
C GLY A 271 2.94 -18.25 -4.87
N THR A 272 3.85 -17.75 -5.69
CA THR A 272 5.03 -18.51 -6.14
C THR A 272 6.30 -17.67 -6.02
N GLY A 273 7.44 -18.32 -5.83
CA GLY A 273 8.75 -17.69 -5.73
C GLY A 273 9.87 -18.71 -5.77
N LEU A 274 11.10 -18.26 -5.62
CA LEU A 274 12.28 -19.12 -5.51
C LEU A 274 12.93 -18.97 -4.13
N THR A 275 13.66 -20.00 -3.70
CA THR A 275 14.58 -19.92 -2.57
C THR A 275 15.76 -18.98 -2.87
N ALA A 276 16.49 -18.55 -1.84
CA ALA A 276 17.65 -17.66 -2.01
C ALA A 276 18.75 -18.23 -2.93
N GLN A 277 18.89 -19.56 -3.00
CA GLN A 277 19.80 -20.25 -3.92
C GLN A 277 19.16 -20.53 -5.30
N GLU A 278 17.87 -20.21 -5.49
CA GLU A 278 17.10 -20.44 -6.72
C GLU A 278 16.99 -21.90 -7.19
N ASP A 279 17.30 -22.83 -6.32
CA ASP A 279 17.23 -24.27 -6.58
C ASP A 279 15.87 -24.90 -6.33
N TRP A 280 14.99 -24.20 -5.58
CA TRP A 280 13.63 -24.65 -5.29
C TRP A 280 12.59 -23.59 -5.69
N LEU A 281 11.56 -24.05 -6.40
CA LEU A 281 10.32 -23.33 -6.57
C LEU A 281 9.48 -23.48 -5.29
N ILE A 282 9.08 -22.36 -4.73
CA ILE A 282 8.15 -22.25 -3.61
C ILE A 282 6.75 -22.06 -4.18
N ILE A 283 5.81 -22.91 -3.80
CA ILE A 283 4.37 -22.71 -4.01
C ILE A 283 3.73 -22.57 -2.63
N ALA A 284 3.32 -21.36 -2.30
CA ALA A 284 2.69 -21.06 -1.02
C ALA A 284 1.20 -20.82 -1.21
N THR A 285 0.41 -21.27 -0.28
CA THR A 285 -1.02 -20.95 -0.20
C THR A 285 -1.34 -20.49 1.21
N GLY A 286 -2.25 -19.53 1.34
CA GLY A 286 -2.61 -18.98 2.64
C GLY A 286 -3.68 -17.91 2.59
N ASP A 287 -4.17 -17.58 3.77
CA ASP A 287 -4.92 -16.39 4.11
C ASP A 287 -4.08 -15.46 5.03
N ASN A 288 -4.70 -14.50 5.70
CA ASN A 288 -4.00 -13.54 6.58
C ASN A 288 -3.48 -14.16 7.90
N GLU A 289 -3.78 -15.40 8.22
CA GLU A 289 -3.43 -16.05 9.49
C GLU A 289 -2.89 -17.47 9.35
N THR A 290 -3.02 -18.07 8.18
CA THR A 290 -2.74 -19.49 7.97
C THR A 290 -2.00 -19.66 6.67
N SER A 291 -0.91 -20.42 6.67
CA SER A 291 -0.18 -20.73 5.45
C SER A 291 0.15 -22.21 5.30
N GLU A 292 0.41 -22.62 4.06
CA GLU A 292 0.90 -23.93 3.69
C GLU A 292 1.87 -23.79 2.52
N VAL A 293 3.02 -24.45 2.59
CA VAL A 293 4.08 -24.30 1.59
C VAL A 293 4.48 -25.65 1.02
N ARG A 294 4.70 -25.66 -0.30
CA ARG A 294 5.26 -26.75 -1.07
C ARG A 294 6.55 -26.32 -1.73
N LEU A 295 7.52 -27.22 -1.79
CA LEU A 295 8.79 -27.05 -2.48
C LEU A 295 8.86 -28.01 -3.66
N VAL A 296 9.30 -27.51 -4.81
CA VAL A 296 9.52 -28.29 -6.04
C VAL A 296 10.92 -27.93 -6.57
N PRO A 297 11.75 -28.88 -7.03
CA PRO A 297 13.03 -28.53 -7.65
C PRO A 297 12.81 -27.55 -8.83
N ALA A 298 13.46 -26.38 -8.81
CA ALA A 298 13.27 -25.35 -9.84
C ALA A 298 13.68 -25.86 -11.25
N ALA A 299 14.68 -26.75 -11.33
CA ALA A 299 15.09 -27.38 -12.59
C ALA A 299 14.08 -28.40 -13.13
N ASN A 300 13.16 -28.92 -12.31
CA ASN A 300 12.12 -29.86 -12.69
C ASN A 300 10.79 -29.51 -11.99
N PRO A 301 10.10 -28.45 -12.41
CA PRO A 301 8.93 -27.90 -11.73
C PRO A 301 7.71 -28.82 -11.78
N THR A 302 7.73 -29.88 -12.57
CA THR A 302 6.68 -30.90 -12.62
C THR A 302 6.92 -32.11 -11.73
N ALA A 303 8.03 -32.11 -10.96
CA ALA A 303 8.29 -33.13 -9.96
C ALA A 303 7.24 -33.11 -8.84
N THR A 304 7.10 -34.23 -8.12
CA THR A 304 6.18 -34.29 -6.99
C THR A 304 6.57 -33.28 -5.92
N PRO A 305 5.67 -32.36 -5.54
CA PRO A 305 5.96 -31.35 -4.52
C PRO A 305 6.23 -31.98 -3.14
N ILE A 306 7.18 -31.42 -2.41
CA ILE A 306 7.39 -31.67 -0.99
C ILE A 306 6.46 -30.74 -0.21
N LEU A 307 5.42 -31.27 0.45
CA LEU A 307 4.63 -30.52 1.41
C LEU A 307 5.46 -30.31 2.67
N VAL A 308 5.74 -29.05 3.01
CA VAL A 308 6.57 -28.73 4.19
C VAL A 308 5.83 -29.11 5.47
N LYS A 309 4.62 -28.59 5.64
CA LYS A 309 3.75 -28.95 6.77
C LYS A 309 2.28 -28.65 6.39
N PRO A 310 1.33 -29.54 6.69
CA PRO A 310 -0.08 -29.24 6.47
C PRO A 310 -0.51 -27.99 7.25
N ARG A 311 -1.39 -27.19 6.62
CA ARG A 311 -1.93 -25.97 7.24
C ARG A 311 -2.61 -26.28 8.58
N LYS A 312 -2.43 -25.37 9.54
CA LYS A 312 -3.13 -25.36 10.82
C LYS A 312 -3.64 -23.96 11.04
N LYS A 313 -4.94 -23.80 11.26
CA LYS A 313 -5.56 -22.49 11.45
C LYS A 313 -4.80 -21.65 12.49
N GLY A 314 -4.47 -20.41 12.13
CA GLY A 314 -3.73 -19.47 12.97
C GLY A 314 -2.21 -19.72 13.00
N VAL A 315 -1.71 -20.66 12.20
CA VAL A 315 -0.27 -20.88 12.05
C VAL A 315 0.19 -20.39 10.69
N GLU A 316 1.02 -19.39 10.74
CA GLU A 316 1.71 -18.81 9.59
C GLU A 316 3.14 -19.36 9.53
N TYR A 317 3.62 -19.63 8.33
CA TYR A 317 5.03 -19.91 8.12
C TYR A 317 5.48 -19.61 6.70
N SER A 318 6.72 -19.20 6.57
CA SER A 318 7.45 -19.11 5.31
C SER A 318 8.75 -19.89 5.41
N VAL A 319 9.32 -20.21 4.25
CA VAL A 319 10.50 -21.09 4.21
C VAL A 319 11.55 -20.57 3.23
N ASP A 320 12.78 -20.96 3.50
CA ASP A 320 13.90 -20.91 2.57
C ASP A 320 14.76 -22.17 2.73
N VAL A 321 15.64 -22.45 1.77
CA VAL A 321 16.51 -23.64 1.78
C VAL A 321 17.96 -23.21 1.67
N ARG A 322 18.81 -23.76 2.55
CA ARG A 322 20.24 -23.56 2.52
C ARG A 322 20.97 -24.90 2.71
N ASP A 323 21.84 -25.26 1.77
CA ASP A 323 22.67 -26.45 1.82
C ASP A 323 21.86 -27.74 2.15
N GLY A 324 20.63 -27.87 1.64
CA GLY A 324 19.73 -28.99 1.91
C GLY A 324 19.04 -28.95 3.28
N GLU A 325 19.22 -27.93 4.08
CA GLU A 325 18.43 -27.65 5.29
C GLU A 325 17.31 -26.64 4.99
N LEU A 326 16.10 -26.96 5.44
CA LEU A 326 14.94 -26.08 5.42
C LEU A 326 15.03 -25.09 6.59
N TRP A 327 14.84 -23.81 6.34
CA TRP A 327 14.70 -22.75 7.33
C TRP A 327 13.26 -22.27 7.33
N VAL A 328 12.70 -22.06 8.52
CA VAL A 328 11.27 -21.80 8.71
C VAL A 328 11.07 -20.65 9.67
N TRP A 329 10.46 -19.58 9.20
CA TRP A 329 9.91 -18.51 10.03
C TRP A 329 8.45 -18.83 10.33
N THR A 330 8.01 -18.82 11.60
CA THR A 330 6.68 -19.28 11.99
C THR A 330 6.24 -18.77 13.37
N ASN A 331 4.91 -18.65 13.55
CA ASN A 331 4.29 -18.32 14.85
C ASN A 331 3.75 -19.55 15.61
N ASP A 332 4.13 -20.77 15.25
CA ASP A 332 3.56 -22.02 15.80
C ASP A 332 3.80 -22.24 17.30
N GLU A 333 4.86 -21.65 17.87
CA GLU A 333 5.20 -21.72 19.30
C GLU A 333 5.10 -20.35 20.01
N HIS A 334 5.25 -19.25 19.28
CA HIS A 334 5.22 -17.90 19.84
C HIS A 334 4.56 -16.91 18.90
N ILE A 335 3.69 -16.06 19.42
CA ILE A 335 2.91 -15.08 18.67
C ILE A 335 3.78 -14.10 17.86
N ASN A 336 4.95 -13.71 18.37
CA ASN A 336 5.92 -12.83 17.71
C ASN A 336 6.92 -13.58 16.84
N PHE A 337 6.58 -14.78 16.41
CA PHE A 337 7.33 -15.68 15.54
C PHE A 337 8.66 -16.17 16.12
N ARG A 338 9.13 -17.27 15.58
CA ARG A 338 10.45 -17.87 15.78
C ARG A 338 11.08 -18.24 14.46
N LEU A 339 12.38 -18.45 14.45
CA LEU A 339 13.10 -19.07 13.34
C LEU A 339 13.46 -20.50 13.72
N ALA A 340 13.12 -21.43 12.86
CA ALA A 340 13.39 -22.84 13.04
C ALA A 340 14.09 -23.42 11.82
N LYS A 341 14.55 -24.67 11.89
CA LYS A 341 15.08 -25.42 10.76
C LYS A 341 14.65 -26.89 10.81
N ALA A 342 14.64 -27.53 9.65
CA ALA A 342 14.35 -28.94 9.48
C ALA A 342 15.18 -29.54 8.35
N LYS A 343 15.14 -30.88 8.20
CA LYS A 343 15.69 -31.55 7.03
C LYS A 343 14.64 -31.64 5.92
N LEU A 344 15.05 -31.62 4.66
CA LEU A 344 14.14 -31.77 3.53
C LEU A 344 13.44 -33.14 3.48
N ASP A 345 14.06 -34.21 4.04
CA ASP A 345 13.43 -35.52 4.16
C ASP A 345 12.49 -35.68 5.36
N ALA A 346 12.50 -34.70 6.28
CA ALA A 346 11.58 -34.59 7.42
C ALA A 346 11.13 -33.13 7.62
N PRO A 347 10.47 -32.52 6.62
CA PRO A 347 10.28 -31.07 6.53
C PRO A 347 9.35 -30.51 7.61
N GLY A 348 8.56 -31.36 8.28
CA GLY A 348 7.66 -30.96 9.37
C GLY A 348 8.30 -30.96 10.77
N ASP A 349 9.54 -31.46 10.93
CA ASP A 349 10.24 -31.59 12.21
C ASP A 349 11.07 -30.34 12.53
N TRP A 350 10.41 -29.28 12.92
CA TRP A 350 10.99 -27.95 13.11
C TRP A 350 11.77 -27.84 14.43
N GLN A 351 13.07 -27.57 14.34
CA GLN A 351 13.99 -27.34 15.45
C GLN A 351 14.25 -25.85 15.62
N THR A 352 14.01 -25.29 16.80
CA THR A 352 14.21 -23.86 17.06
C THR A 352 15.66 -23.43 16.88
N VAL A 353 15.89 -22.43 16.05
CA VAL A 353 17.17 -21.71 15.87
C VAL A 353 17.17 -20.42 16.67
N ILE A 354 16.08 -19.63 16.57
CA ILE A 354 15.84 -18.42 17.35
C ILE A 354 14.45 -18.55 17.96
N ALA A 355 14.36 -18.55 19.27
CA ALA A 355 13.08 -18.60 19.98
C ALA A 355 12.30 -17.29 19.82
N GLY A 356 10.99 -17.39 19.76
CA GLY A 356 10.11 -16.23 19.83
C GLY A 356 10.22 -15.51 21.19
N SER A 357 9.92 -14.22 21.21
CA SER A 357 10.07 -13.36 22.38
C SER A 357 9.01 -12.26 22.41
N ASP A 358 8.52 -11.88 23.59
CA ASP A 358 7.66 -10.70 23.74
C ASP A 358 8.42 -9.39 23.51
N GLU A 359 9.76 -9.40 23.60
CA GLU A 359 10.61 -8.22 23.44
C GLU A 359 11.02 -7.96 21.99
N PHE A 360 10.94 -8.98 21.14
CA PHE A 360 11.35 -8.90 19.73
C PHE A 360 10.30 -9.55 18.83
N TYR A 361 9.66 -8.76 18.02
CA TYR A 361 8.78 -9.23 16.97
C TYR A 361 9.61 -9.53 15.72
N LEU A 362 9.82 -10.81 15.44
CA LEU A 362 10.57 -11.27 14.27
C LEU A 362 9.68 -11.16 13.03
N THR A 363 9.98 -10.24 12.13
CA THR A 363 9.19 -9.99 10.92
C THR A 363 9.68 -10.72 9.69
N GLY A 364 10.92 -11.22 9.70
CA GLY A 364 11.48 -11.96 8.57
C GLY A 364 12.94 -12.36 8.76
N PHE A 365 13.44 -13.07 7.77
CA PHE A 365 14.84 -13.48 7.68
C PHE A 365 15.28 -13.60 6.23
N ASP A 366 16.56 -13.42 5.95
CA ASP A 366 17.19 -13.62 4.65
C ASP A 366 18.48 -14.45 4.81
N LEU A 367 18.62 -15.48 3.98
CA LEU A 367 19.78 -16.37 3.99
C LEU A 367 20.81 -15.94 2.95
N PHE A 368 22.06 -15.86 3.39
CA PHE A 368 23.23 -15.64 2.54
C PHE A 368 24.23 -16.79 2.76
N LYS A 369 25.22 -16.89 1.93
CA LYS A 369 26.19 -17.99 1.95
C LYS A 369 26.87 -18.17 3.32
N ASP A 370 27.41 -17.10 3.88
CA ASP A 370 28.25 -17.14 5.09
C ASP A 370 27.55 -16.66 6.36
N PHE A 371 26.39 -16.02 6.25
CA PHE A 371 25.61 -15.43 7.35
C PHE A 371 24.13 -15.38 6.99
N PHE A 372 23.30 -15.03 7.94
CA PHE A 372 21.90 -14.67 7.69
C PHE A 372 21.53 -13.39 8.44
N VAL A 373 20.45 -12.77 8.00
CA VAL A 373 19.91 -11.55 8.61
C VAL A 373 18.52 -11.85 9.14
N THR A 374 18.21 -11.30 10.31
CA THR A 374 16.86 -11.25 10.82
C THR A 374 16.41 -9.81 10.88
N GLU A 375 15.20 -9.55 10.42
CA GLU A 375 14.51 -8.28 10.57
C GLU A 375 13.40 -8.41 11.59
N GLY A 376 13.12 -7.34 12.31
CA GLY A 376 12.06 -7.33 13.31
C GLY A 376 11.89 -5.98 13.97
N ARG A 377 11.10 -5.95 15.05
CA ARG A 377 10.87 -4.71 15.82
C ARG A 377 11.11 -4.90 17.30
N ARG A 378 11.70 -3.88 17.94
CA ARG A 378 11.78 -3.72 19.40
C ARG A 378 11.15 -2.39 19.78
N ASN A 379 10.17 -2.39 20.66
CA ASN A 379 9.45 -1.17 21.06
C ASN A 379 8.91 -0.36 19.86
N GLY A 380 8.50 -1.03 18.79
CA GLY A 380 7.98 -0.41 17.57
C GLY A 380 9.03 0.28 16.69
N LEU A 381 10.30 -0.08 16.81
CA LEU A 381 11.40 0.40 15.96
C LEU A 381 12.02 -0.77 15.21
N ASP A 382 12.25 -0.58 13.92
CA ASP A 382 12.85 -1.57 13.05
C ASP A 382 14.27 -1.94 13.52
N GLN A 383 14.59 -3.23 13.46
CA GLN A 383 15.88 -3.81 13.81
C GLN A 383 16.36 -4.69 12.66
N ILE A 384 17.62 -4.56 12.30
CA ILE A 384 18.31 -5.42 11.35
C ILE A 384 19.46 -6.09 12.10
N GLU A 385 19.43 -7.41 12.23
CA GLU A 385 20.37 -8.17 13.03
C GLU A 385 21.11 -9.19 12.15
N LEU A 386 22.42 -8.99 11.96
CA LEU A 386 23.27 -9.93 11.28
C LEU A 386 23.67 -11.05 12.24
N ARG A 387 23.61 -12.30 11.78
CA ARG A 387 23.86 -13.52 12.56
C ARG A 387 24.75 -14.51 11.82
N GLN A 388 25.50 -15.29 12.57
CA GLN A 388 26.37 -16.33 12.04
C GLN A 388 25.72 -17.70 12.19
N TYR A 389 25.82 -18.55 11.18
CA TYR A 389 25.28 -19.92 11.23
C TYR A 389 25.86 -20.77 12.35
N ALA A 390 27.17 -20.61 12.68
CA ALA A 390 27.82 -21.33 13.74
C ALA A 390 27.32 -20.98 15.16
N ASN A 391 26.81 -19.75 15.33
CA ASN A 391 26.27 -19.29 16.61
C ASN A 391 25.13 -18.28 16.37
N PRO A 392 23.91 -18.74 16.03
CA PRO A 392 22.75 -17.90 15.73
C PRO A 392 22.33 -16.96 16.87
N ALA A 393 22.70 -17.29 18.11
CA ALA A 393 22.39 -16.46 19.27
C ALA A 393 23.24 -15.16 19.33
N THR A 394 24.39 -15.12 18.68
CA THR A 394 25.23 -13.94 18.62
C THR A 394 24.67 -12.97 17.58
N ILE A 395 24.30 -11.79 18.03
CA ILE A 395 23.72 -10.72 17.23
C ILE A 395 24.77 -9.65 16.97
N THR A 396 24.90 -9.24 15.70
CA THR A 396 25.56 -8.00 15.31
C THR A 396 24.47 -7.05 14.80
N PRO A 397 23.98 -6.10 15.63
CA PRO A 397 22.93 -5.18 15.21
C PRO A 397 23.49 -4.13 14.24
N ILE A 398 22.71 -3.78 13.22
CA ILE A 398 22.99 -2.62 12.37
C ILE A 398 22.26 -1.43 12.99
N ALA A 399 23.02 -0.49 13.58
CA ALA A 399 22.45 0.61 14.34
C ALA A 399 22.33 1.89 13.49
N PHE A 400 21.27 2.64 13.74
CA PHE A 400 20.99 3.93 13.13
C PHE A 400 20.91 5.03 14.21
N PRO A 401 21.26 6.31 13.88
CA PRO A 401 21.48 7.34 14.90
C PRO A 401 20.19 7.97 15.47
N GLU A 402 19.05 7.85 14.79
CA GLU A 402 17.83 8.54 15.19
C GLU A 402 16.96 7.69 16.12
N ALA A 403 16.16 8.35 16.97
CA ALA A 403 15.27 7.70 17.94
C ALA A 403 13.94 7.21 17.32
N SER A 404 13.58 7.68 16.13
CA SER A 404 12.39 7.29 15.38
C SER A 404 12.74 7.26 13.90
N TYR A 405 12.73 6.09 13.32
CA TYR A 405 13.12 5.85 11.93
C TYR A 405 12.44 4.58 11.40
N THR A 406 12.58 4.37 10.12
CA THR A 406 12.33 3.07 9.48
C THR A 406 13.57 2.65 8.69
N ALA A 407 13.92 1.38 8.79
CA ALA A 407 15.06 0.78 8.11
C ALA A 407 14.78 -0.70 7.80
N GLY A 408 15.34 -1.17 6.69
CA GLY A 408 15.20 -2.57 6.28
C GLY A 408 16.24 -2.97 5.26
N LEU A 409 16.36 -4.28 5.01
CA LEU A 409 17.06 -4.76 3.84
C LEU A 409 16.40 -4.18 2.58
N SER A 410 17.23 -3.71 1.67
CA SER A 410 16.82 -3.37 0.31
C SER A 410 16.97 -4.61 -0.58
N ASN A 411 16.92 -4.45 -1.89
CA ASN A 411 17.14 -5.58 -2.79
C ASN A 411 18.58 -6.12 -2.66
N ASN A 412 18.73 -7.40 -2.29
CA ASN A 412 20.00 -8.12 -2.13
C ASN A 412 19.91 -9.43 -2.93
N PRO A 413 19.98 -9.41 -4.28
CA PRO A 413 19.61 -10.57 -5.09
C PRO A 413 20.62 -11.69 -5.07
N GLU A 414 21.88 -11.45 -4.76
CA GLU A 414 22.91 -12.49 -4.79
C GLU A 414 23.03 -13.22 -3.46
N TYR A 415 23.12 -14.54 -3.51
CA TYR A 415 23.33 -15.36 -2.31
C TYR A 415 24.73 -15.18 -1.70
N ASP A 416 25.78 -15.03 -2.53
CA ASP A 416 27.17 -14.82 -2.11
C ASP A 416 27.49 -13.32 -2.06
N MET A 417 27.12 -12.67 -0.95
CA MET A 417 27.33 -11.23 -0.74
C MET A 417 28.29 -10.95 0.42
N THR A 418 29.02 -9.86 0.32
CA THR A 418 29.88 -9.31 1.38
C THR A 418 29.44 -7.92 1.84
N LYS A 419 28.55 -7.28 1.09
CA LYS A 419 27.90 -6.02 1.41
C LYS A 419 26.38 -6.19 1.30
N LEU A 420 25.66 -5.68 2.27
CA LEU A 420 24.20 -5.67 2.29
C LEU A 420 23.67 -4.30 1.91
N ARG A 421 22.78 -4.24 0.94
CA ARG A 421 22.04 -3.05 0.59
C ARG A 421 20.94 -2.82 1.60
N LEU A 422 20.86 -1.60 2.16
CA LEU A 422 19.89 -1.20 3.16
C LEU A 422 19.16 0.07 2.71
N SER A 423 17.90 0.20 3.12
CA SER A 423 17.14 1.44 3.05
C SER A 423 16.98 2.03 4.45
N TYR A 424 16.99 3.35 4.53
CA TYR A 424 16.81 4.09 5.79
C TYR A 424 16.12 5.43 5.51
N GLN A 425 15.22 5.82 6.39
CA GLN A 425 14.66 7.16 6.44
C GLN A 425 14.02 7.44 7.81
N SER A 426 13.78 8.72 8.08
CA SER A 426 12.96 9.15 9.21
C SER A 426 11.97 10.24 8.77
N MET A 427 11.17 10.77 9.66
CA MET A 427 10.27 11.89 9.30
C MET A 427 11.04 13.17 8.88
N VAL A 428 12.34 13.25 9.15
CA VAL A 428 13.23 14.40 8.81
C VAL A 428 14.46 14.02 8.00
N THR A 429 14.84 12.77 7.96
CA THR A 429 15.95 12.30 7.13
C THR A 429 15.41 11.73 5.83
N PRO A 430 15.75 12.32 4.66
CA PRO A 430 15.33 11.81 3.35
C PRO A 430 15.76 10.37 3.12
N SER A 431 15.03 9.68 2.25
CA SER A 431 15.32 8.29 1.89
C SER A 431 16.79 8.13 1.50
N THR A 432 17.47 7.22 2.18
CA THR A 432 18.91 6.98 2.04
C THR A 432 19.17 5.51 1.79
N VAL A 433 19.99 5.21 0.79
CA VAL A 433 20.45 3.87 0.44
C VAL A 433 21.88 3.71 0.95
N TYR A 434 22.12 2.64 1.70
CA TYR A 434 23.43 2.27 2.22
C TYR A 434 23.89 0.92 1.67
N ASP A 435 25.21 0.73 1.58
CA ASP A 435 25.84 -0.57 1.63
C ASP A 435 26.48 -0.77 3.00
N TYR A 436 26.14 -1.87 3.66
CA TYR A 436 26.76 -2.31 4.92
C TYR A 436 27.80 -3.39 4.64
N ASP A 437 29.06 -3.11 4.92
CA ASP A 437 30.15 -4.08 4.79
C ASP A 437 30.14 -5.04 5.99
N VAL A 438 29.84 -6.32 5.72
CA VAL A 438 29.65 -7.35 6.73
C VAL A 438 30.92 -7.62 7.56
N LYS A 439 32.12 -7.44 6.97
CA LYS A 439 33.40 -7.71 7.64
C LYS A 439 33.85 -6.55 8.53
N THR A 440 33.65 -5.32 8.07
CA THR A 440 34.13 -4.13 8.75
C THR A 440 33.06 -3.48 9.62
N ALA A 441 31.80 -3.92 9.51
CA ALA A 441 30.63 -3.34 10.18
C ALA A 441 30.44 -1.84 9.88
N LYS A 442 30.75 -1.40 8.66
CA LYS A 442 30.64 0.01 8.24
C LYS A 442 29.50 0.19 7.24
N LEU A 443 28.75 1.27 7.46
CA LEU A 443 27.78 1.80 6.51
C LEU A 443 28.49 2.75 5.54
N GLU A 444 28.24 2.56 4.26
CA GLU A 444 28.64 3.44 3.16
C GLU A 444 27.37 4.04 2.55
N THR A 445 27.21 5.35 2.58
CA THR A 445 26.09 6.03 1.93
C THR A 445 26.30 6.00 0.42
N LEU A 446 25.37 5.39 -0.32
CA LEU A 446 25.39 5.35 -1.77
C LEU A 446 24.56 6.47 -2.38
N LYS A 447 23.42 6.75 -1.79
CA LYS A 447 22.51 7.76 -2.26
C LYS A 447 21.63 8.29 -1.11
N THR A 448 21.45 9.59 -1.05
CA THR A 448 20.39 10.23 -0.28
C THR A 448 19.47 10.95 -1.26
N GLN A 449 18.17 10.86 -1.08
CA GLN A 449 17.18 11.54 -1.91
C GLN A 449 17.49 13.02 -1.99
N GLU A 450 17.71 13.52 -3.21
CA GLU A 450 17.91 14.94 -3.47
C GLU A 450 16.58 15.69 -3.44
N ILE A 451 16.63 16.93 -2.93
CA ILE A 451 15.48 17.84 -2.92
C ILE A 451 15.93 19.13 -3.61
N PRO A 452 15.72 19.27 -4.93
CA PRO A 452 16.30 20.36 -5.74
C PRO A 452 15.91 21.77 -5.27
N SER A 453 14.70 21.95 -4.75
CA SER A 453 14.26 23.24 -4.17
C SER A 453 14.93 23.59 -2.85
N GLY A 454 15.75 22.69 -2.31
CA GLY A 454 16.43 22.83 -1.02
C GLY A 454 15.64 22.22 0.14
N TYR A 455 16.39 21.68 1.10
CA TYR A 455 15.87 21.10 2.34
C TYR A 455 16.90 21.25 3.46
N ASP A 456 16.46 21.70 4.61
CA ASP A 456 17.29 21.79 5.81
C ASP A 456 16.61 21.08 6.98
N ALA A 457 17.08 19.87 7.28
CA ALA A 457 16.54 19.03 8.37
C ALA A 457 16.61 19.76 9.74
N SER A 458 17.56 20.71 9.92
CA SER A 458 17.71 21.44 11.17
C SER A 458 16.53 22.34 11.53
N LEU A 459 15.68 22.66 10.55
CA LEU A 459 14.46 23.46 10.73
C LEU A 459 13.30 22.68 11.36
N TYR A 460 13.40 21.36 11.38
CA TYR A 460 12.33 20.48 11.85
C TYR A 460 12.72 19.79 13.16
N THR A 461 11.72 19.36 13.89
CA THR A 461 11.87 18.48 15.06
C THR A 461 10.95 17.29 14.93
N THR A 462 11.41 16.15 15.44
CA THR A 462 10.60 14.94 15.56
C THR A 462 10.43 14.59 17.03
N GLU A 463 9.25 14.11 17.37
CA GLU A 463 8.94 13.62 18.70
C GLU A 463 8.25 12.26 18.60
N ARG A 464 8.49 11.39 19.58
CA ARG A 464 7.72 10.17 19.77
C ARG A 464 7.08 10.24 21.15
N VAL A 465 5.78 10.41 21.16
CA VAL A 465 4.99 10.50 22.39
C VAL A 465 4.08 9.27 22.52
N THR A 466 3.56 9.06 23.72
CA THR A 466 2.50 8.10 23.97
C THR A 466 1.25 8.80 24.43
N VAL A 467 0.11 8.32 23.97
CA VAL A 467 -1.22 8.75 24.39
C VAL A 467 -1.93 7.56 25.01
N GLN A 468 -2.60 7.78 26.13
CA GLN A 468 -3.40 6.74 26.77
C GLN A 468 -4.78 6.70 26.12
N ALA A 469 -5.14 5.55 25.53
CA ALA A 469 -6.48 5.25 25.07
C ALA A 469 -7.44 5.04 26.24
N ARG A 470 -8.74 5.10 25.98
CA ARG A 470 -9.82 4.99 26.97
C ARG A 470 -9.82 3.68 27.76
N ASP A 471 -9.23 2.62 27.22
CA ASP A 471 -9.07 1.32 27.90
C ASP A 471 -7.75 1.21 28.67
N GLY A 472 -6.95 2.26 28.71
CA GLY A 472 -5.65 2.32 29.38
C GLY A 472 -4.46 1.94 28.52
N THR A 473 -4.68 1.50 27.29
CA THR A 473 -3.61 1.15 26.35
C THR A 473 -2.79 2.38 25.96
N MET A 474 -1.46 2.23 25.91
CA MET A 474 -0.54 3.32 25.56
C MET A 474 -0.22 3.28 24.07
N VAL A 475 -0.81 4.19 23.29
CA VAL A 475 -0.66 4.30 21.84
C VAL A 475 0.53 5.20 21.51
N PRO A 476 1.56 4.70 20.80
CA PRO A 476 2.66 5.54 20.33
C PRO A 476 2.20 6.46 19.20
N VAL A 477 2.75 7.68 19.17
CA VAL A 477 2.52 8.66 18.11
C VAL A 477 3.86 9.29 17.71
N SER A 478 4.21 9.21 16.42
CA SER A 478 5.37 9.87 15.83
C SER A 478 4.93 11.21 15.25
N ILE A 479 5.63 12.29 15.58
CA ILE A 479 5.25 13.67 15.20
C ILE A 479 6.43 14.35 14.52
N VAL A 480 6.17 15.10 13.45
CA VAL A 480 7.11 16.06 12.87
C VAL A 480 6.47 17.44 12.78
N MET A 481 7.27 18.49 13.06
CA MET A 481 6.83 19.87 12.94
C MET A 481 8.03 20.82 12.76
N ARG A 482 7.75 22.04 12.33
CA ARG A 482 8.73 23.13 12.29
C ARG A 482 9.11 23.58 13.69
N LYS A 483 10.40 23.88 13.93
CA LYS A 483 10.87 24.47 15.20
C LYS A 483 10.34 25.88 15.42
N ASP A 484 10.14 26.63 14.34
CA ASP A 484 9.58 27.98 14.32
C ASP A 484 8.06 28.02 14.07
N ARG A 485 7.37 26.90 14.32
CA ARG A 485 5.93 26.74 14.09
C ARG A 485 5.07 27.87 14.64
N ALA A 486 5.36 28.31 15.86
CA ALA A 486 4.60 29.38 16.51
C ALA A 486 4.71 30.74 15.76
N GLU A 487 5.87 31.04 15.17
CA GLU A 487 6.06 32.23 14.35
C GLU A 487 5.34 32.14 13.02
N ILE A 488 5.35 30.95 12.40
CA ILE A 488 4.61 30.68 11.15
C ILE A 488 3.11 30.88 11.36
N LEU A 489 2.54 30.27 12.41
CA LEU A 489 1.13 30.39 12.76
C LEU A 489 0.72 31.83 13.05
N LYS A 490 1.54 32.55 13.80
CA LYS A 490 1.32 33.99 14.09
C LYS A 490 1.29 34.83 12.80
N LYS A 491 2.19 34.56 11.84
CA LYS A 491 2.20 35.25 10.54
C LYS A 491 0.96 34.91 9.71
N ALA A 492 0.44 33.70 9.84
CA ALA A 492 -0.80 33.25 9.20
C ALA A 492 -2.07 33.78 9.91
N GLY A 493 -1.93 34.49 11.04
CA GLY A 493 -3.06 35.00 11.83
C GLY A 493 -3.79 33.94 12.63
N ILE A 494 -3.14 32.80 12.90
CA ILE A 494 -3.69 31.69 13.70
C ILE A 494 -3.24 31.84 15.14
N GLU A 495 -4.20 31.95 16.04
CA GLU A 495 -3.95 31.97 17.49
C GLU A 495 -4.01 30.54 18.06
N GLY A 496 -3.17 30.25 19.05
CA GLY A 496 -3.13 28.96 19.73
C GLY A 496 -2.19 27.93 19.08
N PRO A 497 -2.39 26.63 19.35
CA PRO A 497 -1.45 25.58 18.96
C PRO A 497 -1.43 25.26 17.46
N GLY A 498 -2.45 25.71 16.69
CA GLY A 498 -2.55 25.52 15.25
C GLY A 498 -2.98 24.11 14.81
N PRO A 499 -3.09 23.87 13.48
CA PRO A 499 -3.61 22.62 12.96
C PRO A 499 -2.63 21.46 13.10
N LEU A 500 -3.19 20.26 13.17
CA LEU A 500 -2.44 19.01 13.15
C LEU A 500 -3.09 18.07 12.14
N HIS A 501 -2.27 17.45 11.28
CA HIS A 501 -2.73 16.36 10.44
C HIS A 501 -2.39 15.03 11.10
N LEU A 502 -3.41 14.20 11.36
CA LEU A 502 -3.29 12.88 11.98
C LEU A 502 -3.52 11.79 10.95
N TYR A 503 -2.60 10.84 10.87
CA TYR A 503 -2.65 9.72 9.94
C TYR A 503 -2.49 8.39 10.66
N ALA A 504 -3.23 7.38 10.23
CA ALA A 504 -3.03 5.97 10.56
C ALA A 504 -3.66 5.06 9.51
N TYR A 505 -3.43 3.76 9.61
CA TYR A 505 -4.08 2.75 8.77
C TYR A 505 -4.89 1.77 9.64
N GLY A 506 -4.23 1.01 10.50
CA GLY A 506 -4.86 0.22 11.57
C GLY A 506 -5.55 -1.07 11.11
N ALA A 507 -5.03 -1.77 10.10
CA ALA A 507 -5.54 -3.06 9.65
C ALA A 507 -4.42 -3.96 9.13
N TYR A 508 -4.68 -5.25 9.00
CA TYR A 508 -3.83 -6.29 8.39
C TYR A 508 -2.45 -6.45 9.04
N GLY A 509 -2.23 -5.95 10.23
CA GLY A 509 -0.89 -5.92 10.82
C GLY A 509 0.09 -5.02 10.06
N TYR A 510 -0.41 -3.99 9.35
CA TYR A 510 0.44 -3.06 8.63
C TYR A 510 0.86 -1.89 9.51
N ALA A 511 2.12 -1.91 9.97
CA ALA A 511 2.70 -0.78 10.68
C ALA A 511 2.98 0.39 9.73
N ILE A 512 2.57 1.59 10.11
CA ILE A 512 2.88 2.79 9.34
C ILE A 512 4.27 3.31 9.72
N PRO A 513 5.25 3.24 8.80
CA PRO A 513 6.60 3.66 9.12
C PRO A 513 6.68 5.20 9.28
N PRO A 514 7.48 5.71 10.24
CA PRO A 514 7.74 7.15 10.38
C PRO A 514 8.77 7.61 9.33
N GLY A 515 8.40 7.47 8.04
CA GLY A 515 9.25 7.77 6.90
C GLY A 515 9.22 9.24 6.47
N PHE A 516 10.12 9.60 5.57
CA PHE A 516 10.21 10.91 4.95
C PHE A 516 9.14 11.10 3.86
N SER A 517 8.65 12.31 3.69
CA SER A 517 7.74 12.68 2.60
C SER A 517 7.95 14.14 2.20
N THR A 518 8.30 14.36 0.94
CA THR A 518 8.45 15.71 0.36
C THR A 518 7.12 16.45 0.27
N SER A 519 6.03 15.74 -0.01
CA SER A 519 4.68 16.33 -0.07
C SER A 519 4.21 16.82 1.29
N ARG A 520 4.44 16.04 2.36
CA ARG A 520 4.11 16.39 3.75
C ARG A 520 4.68 17.74 4.16
N LEU A 521 5.86 18.10 3.65
CA LEU A 521 6.51 19.38 3.95
C LEU A 521 5.62 20.57 3.56
N SER A 522 4.75 20.43 2.55
CA SER A 522 3.81 21.51 2.18
C SER A 522 2.82 21.87 3.28
N LEU A 523 2.39 20.90 4.10
CA LEU A 523 1.59 21.19 5.30
C LEU A 523 2.48 21.66 6.46
N VAL A 524 3.59 20.97 6.72
CA VAL A 524 4.47 21.24 7.87
C VAL A 524 5.09 22.64 7.77
N ASP A 525 5.53 23.08 6.58
CA ASP A 525 6.08 24.40 6.33
C ASP A 525 5.05 25.53 6.48
N ARG A 526 3.75 25.19 6.44
CA ARG A 526 2.63 26.11 6.73
C ARG A 526 2.19 26.08 8.19
N GLY A 527 2.92 25.38 9.07
CA GLY A 527 2.70 25.35 10.51
C GLY A 527 1.81 24.20 11.00
N PHE A 528 1.52 23.20 10.18
CA PHE A 528 0.94 21.96 10.69
C PHE A 528 1.96 21.20 11.55
N ALA A 529 1.48 20.54 12.59
CA ALA A 529 2.13 19.35 13.08
C ALA A 529 1.60 18.18 12.24
N TYR A 530 2.46 17.24 11.85
CA TYR A 530 2.04 16.01 11.19
C TYR A 530 2.32 14.83 12.11
N ALA A 531 1.31 14.05 12.41
CA ALA A 531 1.39 12.95 13.36
C ALA A 531 0.96 11.62 12.72
N ILE A 532 1.69 10.55 13.02
CA ILE A 532 1.34 9.17 12.69
C ILE A 532 0.99 8.47 14.00
N ALA A 533 -0.26 8.06 14.18
CA ALA A 533 -0.68 7.26 15.31
C ALA A 533 -0.48 5.77 15.00
N HIS A 534 0.33 5.10 15.81
CA HIS A 534 0.63 3.67 15.68
C HIS A 534 -0.44 2.87 16.43
N ILE A 535 -1.67 2.87 15.88
CA ILE A 535 -2.86 2.31 16.50
C ILE A 535 -2.93 0.78 16.38
N ARG A 536 -3.72 0.13 17.24
CA ARG A 536 -4.01 -1.30 17.12
C ARG A 536 -4.63 -1.63 15.76
N GLY A 537 -4.43 -2.86 15.30
CA GLY A 537 -4.72 -3.29 13.93
C GLY A 537 -3.51 -3.20 13.00
N GLY A 538 -2.51 -2.33 13.30
CA GLY A 538 -1.13 -2.46 12.83
C GLY A 538 -0.36 -3.47 13.69
N ASP A 539 0.88 -3.78 13.32
CA ASP A 539 1.79 -4.65 14.08
C ASP A 539 2.99 -3.90 14.68
N ASP A 540 2.87 -2.59 14.84
CA ASP A 540 3.93 -1.70 15.31
C ASP A 540 4.57 -2.21 16.61
N LEU A 541 3.76 -2.67 17.56
CA LEU A 541 4.21 -3.24 18.83
C LEU A 541 4.16 -4.79 18.88
N GLY A 542 4.22 -5.44 17.72
CA GLY A 542 4.21 -6.88 17.58
C GLY A 542 2.85 -7.47 17.21
N ARG A 543 2.79 -8.78 17.00
CA ARG A 543 1.60 -9.47 16.49
C ARG A 543 0.36 -9.29 17.38
N ARG A 544 0.53 -9.19 18.70
CA ARG A 544 -0.59 -8.94 19.63
C ARG A 544 -1.27 -7.61 19.35
N TRP A 545 -0.52 -6.59 18.96
CA TRP A 545 -1.03 -5.26 18.61
C TRP A 545 -1.99 -5.31 17.42
N TYR A 546 -1.66 -6.12 16.42
CA TYR A 546 -2.54 -6.44 15.31
C TYR A 546 -3.81 -7.15 15.75
N LEU A 547 -3.68 -8.27 16.47
CA LEU A 547 -4.84 -9.09 16.87
C LEU A 547 -5.84 -8.34 17.76
N GLN A 548 -5.40 -7.33 18.50
CA GLN A 548 -6.25 -6.46 19.31
C GLN A 548 -6.97 -5.36 18.52
N GLY A 549 -6.83 -5.31 17.21
CA GLY A 549 -7.50 -4.35 16.32
C GLY A 549 -8.26 -4.99 15.17
N LYS A 550 -8.59 -6.29 15.24
CA LYS A 550 -9.34 -7.02 14.20
C LYS A 550 -10.50 -7.83 14.77
N LEU A 551 -11.35 -8.37 13.90
CA LEU A 551 -12.52 -9.16 14.28
C LEU A 551 -13.34 -8.43 15.38
N PHE A 552 -13.66 -9.11 16.47
CA PHE A 552 -14.45 -8.54 17.59
C PHE A 552 -13.70 -7.48 18.42
N GLU A 553 -12.43 -7.22 18.10
CA GLU A 553 -11.60 -6.17 18.69
C GLU A 553 -11.41 -4.95 17.76
N ARG A 554 -12.06 -4.97 16.57
CA ARG A 554 -11.89 -3.93 15.53
C ARG A 554 -12.12 -2.52 16.04
N THR A 555 -13.09 -2.30 16.91
CA THR A 555 -13.41 -0.97 17.45
C THR A 555 -12.28 -0.37 18.30
N ASN A 556 -11.31 -1.17 18.78
CA ASN A 556 -10.12 -0.64 19.44
C ASN A 556 -9.28 0.25 18.52
N THR A 557 -9.21 -0.08 17.23
CA THR A 557 -8.51 0.72 16.21
C THR A 557 -9.09 2.14 16.15
N PHE A 558 -10.40 2.24 16.06
CA PHE A 558 -11.10 3.53 15.98
C PHE A 558 -10.96 4.33 17.28
N ASN A 559 -11.08 3.65 18.40
CA ASN A 559 -10.92 4.22 19.72
C ASN A 559 -9.51 4.78 19.93
N ASP A 560 -8.47 4.02 19.53
CA ASP A 560 -7.08 4.45 19.64
C ASP A 560 -6.83 5.73 18.82
N PHE A 561 -7.39 5.84 17.61
CA PHE A 561 -7.22 7.02 16.78
C PHE A 561 -7.90 8.26 17.35
N VAL A 562 -9.16 8.12 17.77
CA VAL A 562 -9.91 9.21 18.42
C VAL A 562 -9.20 9.68 19.69
N ASP A 563 -8.76 8.73 20.53
CA ASP A 563 -8.09 9.03 21.78
C ASP A 563 -6.66 9.59 21.55
N ALA A 564 -5.97 9.17 20.47
CA ALA A 564 -4.71 9.79 20.04
C ALA A 564 -4.91 11.27 19.73
N GLY A 565 -5.92 11.61 18.93
CA GLY A 565 -6.25 13.01 18.63
C GLY A 565 -6.58 13.83 19.89
N ARG A 566 -7.45 13.31 20.76
CA ARG A 566 -7.78 13.95 22.06
C ARG A 566 -6.56 14.13 22.94
N GLY A 567 -5.68 13.13 23.00
CA GLY A 567 -4.44 13.21 23.76
C GLY A 567 -3.47 14.24 23.22
N LEU A 568 -3.39 14.40 21.90
CA LEU A 568 -2.58 15.45 21.27
C LEU A 568 -3.15 16.84 21.53
N ILE A 569 -4.48 17.00 21.56
CA ILE A 569 -5.15 18.24 21.98
C ILE A 569 -4.79 18.54 23.45
N ALA A 570 -4.93 17.57 24.34
CA ALA A 570 -4.63 17.75 25.77
C ALA A 570 -3.15 18.06 26.02
N LYS A 571 -2.24 17.60 25.19
CA LYS A 571 -0.80 17.91 25.23
C LYS A 571 -0.44 19.26 24.58
N GLY A 572 -1.39 19.95 23.94
CA GLY A 572 -1.20 21.27 23.35
C GLY A 572 -0.57 21.25 21.94
N TYR A 573 -0.57 20.12 21.24
CA TYR A 573 -0.11 20.07 19.84
C TYR A 573 -1.12 20.70 18.87
N THR A 574 -2.40 20.67 19.20
CA THR A 574 -3.49 21.21 18.40
C THR A 574 -4.69 21.54 19.30
N ALA A 575 -5.82 21.92 18.71
CA ALA A 575 -7.08 22.20 19.39
C ALA A 575 -8.25 21.41 18.78
N GLU A 576 -9.39 21.36 19.47
CA GLU A 576 -10.64 20.80 18.96
C GLU A 576 -11.07 21.54 17.67
N GLY A 577 -11.48 20.79 16.64
CA GLY A 577 -11.78 21.32 15.31
C GLY A 577 -10.58 21.70 14.47
N MET A 578 -9.34 21.50 14.99
CA MET A 578 -8.09 21.76 14.25
C MET A 578 -7.29 20.49 13.94
N VAL A 579 -7.83 19.32 14.22
CA VAL A 579 -7.29 18.04 13.74
C VAL A 579 -7.83 17.81 12.34
N THR A 580 -6.94 17.63 11.36
CA THR A 580 -7.31 17.10 10.05
C THR A 580 -6.84 15.64 9.98
N ALA A 581 -7.51 14.80 9.23
CA ALA A 581 -7.10 13.41 9.08
C ALA A 581 -7.34 12.90 7.66
N SER A 582 -6.51 11.94 7.25
CA SER A 582 -6.69 11.21 6.00
C SER A 582 -6.47 9.71 6.19
N GLY A 583 -7.12 8.91 5.34
CA GLY A 583 -6.95 7.47 5.30
C GLY A 583 -7.54 6.88 4.03
N GLY A 584 -6.90 5.80 3.54
CA GLY A 584 -7.33 5.11 2.33
C GLY A 584 -7.70 3.65 2.59
N SER A 585 -8.60 3.07 1.77
CA SER A 585 -8.97 1.66 1.86
C SER A 585 -9.53 1.33 3.27
N ALA A 586 -8.96 0.38 4.00
CA ALA A 586 -9.28 0.14 5.43
C ALA A 586 -8.97 1.35 6.32
N GLY A 587 -7.98 2.20 5.98
CA GLY A 587 -7.80 3.50 6.62
C GLY A 587 -8.94 4.49 6.30
N GLY A 588 -9.65 4.29 5.20
CA GLY A 588 -10.88 5.01 4.87
C GLY A 588 -12.08 4.55 5.72
N GLU A 589 -12.17 3.27 6.05
CA GLU A 589 -13.10 2.75 7.08
C GLU A 589 -12.87 3.45 8.42
N LEU A 590 -11.57 3.55 8.82
CA LEU A 590 -11.19 4.32 10.00
C LEU A 590 -11.73 5.75 9.95
N MET A 591 -11.57 6.46 8.81
CA MET A 591 -12.10 7.83 8.65
C MET A 591 -13.61 7.87 8.83
N GLY A 592 -14.35 6.93 8.24
CA GLY A 592 -15.80 6.83 8.41
C GLY A 592 -16.23 6.54 9.85
N ALA A 593 -15.52 5.64 10.54
CA ALA A 593 -15.85 5.28 11.91
C ALA A 593 -15.58 6.43 12.90
N ILE A 594 -14.48 7.16 12.76
CA ILE A 594 -14.12 8.23 13.70
C ILE A 594 -15.04 9.44 13.63
N ILE A 595 -15.55 9.78 12.41
CA ILE A 595 -16.50 10.89 12.28
C ILE A 595 -17.89 10.53 12.84
N ASN A 596 -18.25 9.25 12.86
CA ASN A 596 -19.45 8.79 13.54
C ASN A 596 -19.33 8.87 15.08
N GLN A 597 -18.08 8.69 15.61
CA GLN A 597 -17.82 8.70 17.06
C GLN A 597 -17.58 10.09 17.64
N ASP A 598 -16.79 10.93 16.98
CA ASP A 598 -16.33 12.23 17.50
C ASP A 598 -16.11 13.26 16.39
N PRO A 599 -17.18 13.66 15.68
CA PRO A 599 -17.07 14.55 14.52
C PRO A 599 -16.46 15.93 14.87
N LYS A 600 -16.65 16.43 16.09
CA LYS A 600 -16.22 17.77 16.52
C LYS A 600 -14.71 17.92 16.65
N GLN A 601 -13.99 16.81 16.80
CA GLN A 601 -12.54 16.81 16.88
C GLN A 601 -11.90 17.31 15.58
N TYR A 602 -12.58 17.08 14.42
CA TYR A 602 -11.96 17.20 13.11
C TYR A 602 -12.40 18.48 12.37
N GLY A 603 -11.42 19.21 11.82
CA GLY A 603 -11.63 20.37 10.95
C GLY A 603 -11.72 20.01 9.48
N ALA A 604 -11.17 18.87 9.05
CA ALA A 604 -11.32 18.31 7.72
C ALA A 604 -10.95 16.83 7.70
N ILE A 605 -11.63 16.04 6.87
CA ILE A 605 -11.37 14.61 6.63
C ILE A 605 -11.15 14.38 5.13
N VAL A 606 -10.15 13.57 4.80
CA VAL A 606 -9.97 13.03 3.45
C VAL A 606 -10.03 11.51 3.50
N ALA A 607 -10.95 10.92 2.72
CA ALA A 607 -11.15 9.48 2.66
C ALA A 607 -10.90 8.98 1.23
N HIS A 608 -9.80 8.27 1.02
CA HIS A 608 -9.42 7.73 -0.28
C HIS A 608 -9.94 6.30 -0.43
N VAL A 609 -10.69 6.04 -1.53
CA VAL A 609 -11.22 4.70 -1.84
C VAL A 609 -11.69 3.96 -0.58
N PRO A 610 -12.56 4.59 0.26
CA PRO A 610 -12.79 4.16 1.63
C PRO A 610 -13.67 2.91 1.71
N PHE A 611 -13.22 1.94 2.49
CA PHE A 611 -13.96 0.71 2.80
C PHE A 611 -15.04 1.00 3.87
N VAL A 612 -16.17 1.55 3.45
CA VAL A 612 -17.19 2.12 4.36
C VAL A 612 -18.50 1.37 4.40
N ASP A 613 -18.77 0.50 3.44
CA ASP A 613 -19.97 -0.36 3.38
C ASP A 613 -19.64 -1.80 3.82
N VAL A 614 -18.94 -1.89 4.97
CA VAL A 614 -18.27 -3.11 5.45
C VAL A 614 -19.21 -4.31 5.55
N LEU A 615 -20.44 -4.10 6.07
CA LEU A 615 -21.41 -5.17 6.22
C LEU A 615 -21.83 -5.75 4.86
N ASN A 616 -22.22 -4.90 3.92
CA ASN A 616 -22.69 -5.34 2.61
C ASN A 616 -21.56 -6.00 1.80
N THR A 617 -20.34 -5.45 1.86
CA THR A 617 -19.18 -6.04 1.19
C THR A 617 -18.86 -7.42 1.77
N MET A 618 -18.86 -7.59 3.09
CA MET A 618 -18.60 -8.89 3.73
C MET A 618 -19.72 -9.91 3.55
N LEU A 619 -20.92 -9.49 3.18
CA LEU A 619 -22.04 -10.36 2.80
C LEU A 619 -21.97 -10.84 1.35
N ASN A 620 -21.14 -10.25 0.50
CA ASN A 620 -21.04 -10.60 -0.92
C ASN A 620 -19.76 -11.42 -1.20
N ASP A 621 -19.89 -12.75 -1.15
CA ASP A 621 -18.79 -13.69 -1.40
C ASP A 621 -18.28 -13.74 -2.86
N LYS A 622 -18.94 -12.98 -3.76
CA LYS A 622 -18.52 -12.83 -5.16
C LYS A 622 -17.54 -11.68 -5.37
N LEU A 623 -17.43 -10.77 -4.40
CA LEU A 623 -16.45 -9.71 -4.51
C LEU A 623 -15.01 -10.26 -4.37
N PRO A 624 -14.04 -9.60 -5.02
CA PRO A 624 -12.67 -10.12 -5.14
C PRO A 624 -12.04 -10.52 -3.82
N LEU A 625 -12.11 -9.66 -2.81
CA LEU A 625 -11.39 -9.86 -1.56
C LEU A 625 -12.22 -10.59 -0.49
N THR A 626 -13.56 -10.52 -0.54
CA THR A 626 -14.44 -10.88 0.57
C THR A 626 -14.15 -12.22 1.24
N PRO A 627 -14.00 -13.37 0.57
CA PRO A 627 -13.70 -14.62 1.26
C PRO A 627 -12.36 -14.62 2.02
N GLY A 628 -11.32 -14.02 1.45
CA GLY A 628 -10.01 -13.87 2.10
C GLY A 628 -10.04 -12.91 3.29
N GLU A 629 -10.96 -11.95 3.26
CA GLU A 629 -11.08 -10.87 4.26
C GLU A 629 -11.89 -11.26 5.51
N TRP A 630 -12.61 -12.39 5.47
CA TRP A 630 -13.36 -12.83 6.67
C TRP A 630 -12.48 -13.10 7.88
N GLN A 631 -11.19 -13.36 7.70
CA GLN A 631 -10.25 -13.51 8.80
C GLN A 631 -9.88 -12.17 9.45
N GLU A 632 -10.04 -11.06 8.72
CA GLU A 632 -9.81 -9.71 9.24
C GLU A 632 -11.07 -9.12 9.88
N TRP A 633 -12.20 -9.18 9.16
CA TRP A 633 -13.45 -8.49 9.53
C TRP A 633 -14.48 -9.38 10.20
N GLY A 634 -14.48 -10.67 9.92
CA GLY A 634 -15.50 -11.64 10.32
C GLY A 634 -16.43 -12.02 9.19
N ASN A 635 -17.03 -13.22 9.26
CA ASN A 635 -17.95 -13.75 8.27
C ASN A 635 -19.41 -13.53 8.68
N PRO A 636 -20.12 -12.50 8.17
CA PRO A 636 -21.51 -12.23 8.50
C PRO A 636 -22.49 -13.20 7.86
N ILE A 637 -22.08 -13.95 6.82
CA ILE A 637 -22.96 -14.93 6.13
C ILE A 637 -23.26 -16.08 7.07
N THR A 638 -22.23 -16.61 7.72
CA THR A 638 -22.34 -17.83 8.56
C THR A 638 -22.48 -17.54 10.05
N SER A 639 -22.10 -16.33 10.51
CA SER A 639 -22.06 -15.95 11.92
C SER A 639 -22.96 -14.77 12.24
N LYS A 640 -24.04 -15.03 12.99
CA LYS A 640 -24.93 -13.96 13.50
C LYS A 640 -24.15 -12.96 14.39
N ALA A 641 -23.16 -13.43 15.15
CA ALA A 641 -22.35 -12.58 16.01
C ALA A 641 -21.49 -11.62 15.18
N SER A 642 -20.84 -12.13 14.12
CA SER A 642 -20.07 -11.31 13.18
C SER A 642 -20.97 -10.31 12.47
N PHE A 643 -22.16 -10.72 12.01
CA PHE A 643 -23.13 -9.82 11.38
C PHE A 643 -23.50 -8.65 12.33
N ALA A 644 -23.87 -8.96 13.57
CA ALA A 644 -24.27 -7.94 14.54
C ALA A 644 -23.10 -7.01 14.90
N TYR A 645 -21.88 -7.54 14.97
CA TYR A 645 -20.70 -6.76 15.28
C TYR A 645 -20.31 -5.83 14.11
N LEU A 646 -20.26 -6.34 12.86
CA LEU A 646 -20.02 -5.53 11.67
C LEU A 646 -21.05 -4.41 11.54
N LEU A 647 -22.34 -4.74 11.68
CA LEU A 647 -23.41 -3.74 11.67
C LEU A 647 -23.19 -2.65 12.71
N SER A 648 -22.63 -2.97 13.89
CA SER A 648 -22.47 -2.01 14.99
C SER A 648 -21.41 -0.94 14.73
N TYR A 649 -20.51 -1.11 13.74
CA TYR A 649 -19.46 -0.15 13.44
C TYR A 649 -19.32 0.22 11.97
N SER A 650 -19.91 -0.54 11.03
CA SER A 650 -19.83 -0.27 9.59
C SER A 650 -20.17 1.20 9.33
N PRO A 651 -19.24 2.00 8.77
CA PRO A 651 -19.41 3.44 8.68
C PRO A 651 -20.68 3.87 7.97
N TYR A 652 -21.02 3.20 6.86
CA TYR A 652 -22.26 3.45 6.12
C TYR A 652 -23.50 3.20 6.98
N ASP A 653 -23.55 2.08 7.71
CA ASP A 653 -24.70 1.71 8.53
C ASP A 653 -24.89 2.63 9.72
N GLN A 654 -23.79 3.15 10.27
CA GLN A 654 -23.76 3.98 11.48
C GLN A 654 -23.89 5.49 11.21
N VAL A 655 -24.13 5.93 9.96
CA VAL A 655 -24.46 7.34 9.68
C VAL A 655 -25.78 7.72 10.35
N VAL A 656 -25.75 8.77 11.16
CA VAL A 656 -26.92 9.30 11.90
C VAL A 656 -27.11 10.80 11.65
N ALA A 657 -28.25 11.35 12.06
CA ALA A 657 -28.50 12.78 11.99
C ALA A 657 -27.64 13.52 13.03
N GLN A 658 -26.51 14.08 12.59
CA GLN A 658 -25.59 14.90 13.40
C GLN A 658 -24.79 15.87 12.51
N GLU A 659 -24.00 16.74 13.14
CA GLU A 659 -23.00 17.55 12.43
C GLU A 659 -21.80 16.69 12.07
N TYR A 660 -21.30 16.81 10.82
CA TYR A 660 -20.08 16.13 10.33
C TYR A 660 -19.04 17.16 9.91
N PRO A 661 -17.74 16.86 10.00
CA PRO A 661 -16.70 17.75 9.51
C PRO A 661 -16.74 17.91 7.99
N PRO A 662 -16.10 18.92 7.41
CA PRO A 662 -15.85 19.00 5.98
C PRO A 662 -15.12 17.75 5.48
N MET A 663 -15.53 17.19 4.33
CA MET A 663 -15.02 15.92 3.82
C MET A 663 -14.73 15.97 2.33
N LEU A 664 -13.62 15.35 1.95
CA LEU A 664 -13.27 14.99 0.58
C LEU A 664 -13.17 13.46 0.47
N VAL A 665 -13.95 12.87 -0.41
CA VAL A 665 -13.98 11.41 -0.66
C VAL A 665 -13.53 11.16 -2.09
N THR A 666 -12.64 10.18 -2.30
CA THR A 666 -12.22 9.77 -3.65
C THR A 666 -12.58 8.32 -3.94
N ALA A 667 -12.80 8.00 -5.21
CA ALA A 667 -13.11 6.65 -5.69
C ALA A 667 -12.43 6.38 -7.04
N GLY A 668 -12.19 5.13 -7.36
CA GLY A 668 -11.83 4.65 -8.68
C GLY A 668 -12.97 3.79 -9.26
N LEU A 669 -13.41 4.08 -10.50
CA LEU A 669 -14.51 3.32 -11.10
C LEU A 669 -14.16 1.85 -11.32
N ASN A 670 -12.89 1.57 -11.65
CA ASN A 670 -12.38 0.24 -11.95
C ASN A 670 -11.71 -0.43 -10.74
N ASP A 671 -11.93 0.09 -9.53
CA ASP A 671 -11.33 -0.44 -8.32
C ASP A 671 -11.88 -1.83 -7.95
N PRO A 672 -11.05 -2.91 -8.02
CA PRO A 672 -11.50 -4.25 -7.66
C PRO A 672 -11.36 -4.56 -6.16
N ARG A 673 -10.74 -3.68 -5.36
CA ARG A 673 -10.48 -3.90 -3.94
C ARG A 673 -11.55 -3.28 -3.05
N VAL A 674 -11.80 -1.97 -3.27
CA VAL A 674 -12.88 -1.23 -2.63
C VAL A 674 -13.71 -0.59 -3.74
N THR A 675 -14.85 -1.17 -3.99
CA THR A 675 -15.67 -0.83 -5.14
C THR A 675 -16.26 0.58 -5.05
N TYR A 676 -16.39 1.26 -6.18
CA TYR A 676 -16.80 2.67 -6.28
C TYR A 676 -18.13 2.96 -5.59
N TRP A 677 -19.01 1.98 -5.45
CA TRP A 677 -20.33 2.20 -4.83
C TRP A 677 -20.28 2.32 -3.31
N GLU A 678 -19.24 1.81 -2.64
CA GLU A 678 -19.11 1.97 -1.19
C GLU A 678 -19.02 3.46 -0.81
N PRO A 679 -18.04 4.24 -1.32
CA PRO A 679 -18.01 5.68 -1.08
C PRO A 679 -19.24 6.42 -1.64
N ALA A 680 -19.79 6.00 -2.79
CA ALA A 680 -20.96 6.66 -3.38
C ALA A 680 -22.21 6.52 -2.49
N LYS A 681 -22.49 5.32 -1.99
CA LYS A 681 -23.58 5.06 -1.03
C LYS A 681 -23.37 5.82 0.27
N TRP A 682 -22.15 5.83 0.78
CA TRP A 682 -21.82 6.53 2.02
C TRP A 682 -22.02 8.04 1.91
N VAL A 683 -21.53 8.67 0.83
CA VAL A 683 -21.72 10.09 0.56
C VAL A 683 -23.22 10.43 0.39
N ALA A 684 -23.98 9.59 -0.31
CA ALA A 684 -25.43 9.78 -0.46
C ALA A 684 -26.16 9.79 0.90
N LYS A 685 -25.82 8.83 1.79
CA LYS A 685 -26.43 8.73 3.11
C LYS A 685 -25.99 9.87 4.05
N LEU A 686 -24.70 10.23 4.03
CA LEU A 686 -24.20 11.39 4.78
C LEU A 686 -24.94 12.66 4.35
N ARG A 687 -25.10 12.90 3.04
CA ARG A 687 -25.75 14.09 2.51
C ARG A 687 -27.22 14.18 2.88
N GLU A 688 -27.89 13.03 3.02
CA GLU A 688 -29.26 12.95 3.51
C GLU A 688 -29.38 13.32 5.01
N LEU A 689 -28.45 12.83 5.83
CA LEU A 689 -28.62 12.82 7.28
C LEU A 689 -27.83 13.91 8.01
N LYS A 690 -26.79 14.49 7.41
CA LYS A 690 -26.01 15.57 8.05
C LYS A 690 -26.92 16.79 8.37
N THR A 691 -26.67 17.40 9.53
CA THR A 691 -27.47 18.54 10.02
C THR A 691 -26.75 19.88 9.94
N ASP A 692 -25.57 19.88 9.36
CA ASP A 692 -24.67 21.03 9.15
C ASP A 692 -24.60 21.43 7.65
N ASP A 693 -23.96 22.55 7.37
CA ASP A 693 -23.69 23.05 6.00
C ASP A 693 -22.23 22.81 5.57
N ASN A 694 -21.47 22.00 6.31
CA ASN A 694 -20.07 21.67 5.98
C ASN A 694 -19.96 20.97 4.63
N LEU A 695 -18.87 21.24 3.94
CA LEU A 695 -18.65 20.77 2.58
C LEU A 695 -18.43 19.23 2.56
N LEU A 696 -19.21 18.54 1.72
CA LEU A 696 -19.06 17.13 1.44
C LEU A 696 -18.86 16.95 -0.07
N LEU A 697 -17.65 16.55 -0.46
CA LEU A 697 -17.22 16.38 -1.84
C LEU A 697 -16.90 14.94 -2.15
N MET A 698 -17.24 14.49 -3.35
CA MET A 698 -16.80 13.20 -3.88
C MET A 698 -16.24 13.36 -5.30
N LYS A 699 -15.08 12.73 -5.55
CA LYS A 699 -14.43 12.65 -6.86
C LYS A 699 -14.27 11.19 -7.25
N THR A 700 -14.81 10.79 -8.40
CA THR A 700 -14.60 9.47 -8.97
C THR A 700 -13.66 9.56 -10.18
N ASN A 701 -12.53 8.87 -10.11
CA ASN A 701 -11.60 8.70 -11.24
C ASN A 701 -12.13 7.63 -12.18
N MET A 702 -12.71 8.05 -13.32
CA MET A 702 -13.45 7.16 -14.24
C MET A 702 -12.56 6.13 -14.94
N GLY A 703 -11.27 6.43 -15.16
CA GLY A 703 -10.30 5.53 -15.81
C GLY A 703 -9.31 4.89 -14.84
N ALA A 704 -9.54 4.94 -13.51
CA ALA A 704 -8.59 4.47 -12.53
C ALA A 704 -9.16 3.36 -11.61
N GLY A 705 -8.25 2.58 -11.02
CA GLY A 705 -8.55 1.59 -9.98
C GLY A 705 -8.17 2.08 -8.57
N HIS A 706 -7.78 1.15 -7.69
CA HIS A 706 -7.51 1.41 -6.27
C HIS A 706 -6.38 2.42 -6.02
N GLY A 707 -5.41 2.51 -6.91
CA GLY A 707 -4.26 3.40 -6.77
C GLY A 707 -4.48 4.84 -7.24
N GLY A 708 -5.70 5.23 -7.62
CA GLY A 708 -5.96 6.55 -8.22
C GLY A 708 -5.47 6.66 -9.67
N GLN A 709 -5.27 7.88 -10.16
CA GLN A 709 -4.79 8.12 -11.52
C GLN A 709 -3.36 7.61 -11.70
N SER A 710 -3.08 6.98 -12.85
CA SER A 710 -1.72 6.54 -13.15
C SER A 710 -0.84 7.73 -13.55
N GLY A 711 0.43 7.57 -13.31
CA GLY A 711 1.43 8.56 -13.64
C GLY A 711 1.77 9.56 -12.52
N ARG A 712 3.10 9.89 -12.39
CA ARG A 712 3.72 10.63 -11.26
C ARG A 712 3.21 12.03 -11.07
N TRP A 713 2.89 12.74 -12.08
CA TRP A 713 2.41 14.10 -11.89
C TRP A 713 0.89 14.13 -11.65
N ASN A 714 0.16 13.14 -12.14
CA ASN A 714 -1.27 13.03 -11.88
C ASN A 714 -1.55 12.74 -10.41
N SER A 715 -0.87 11.73 -9.82
CA SER A 715 -0.99 11.46 -8.38
C SER A 715 -0.51 12.64 -7.52
N LEU A 716 0.58 13.33 -7.92
CA LEU A 716 1.05 14.50 -7.20
C LEU A 716 0.01 15.64 -7.24
N LYS A 717 -0.69 15.77 -8.36
CA LYS A 717 -1.79 16.73 -8.50
C LYS A 717 -2.98 16.35 -7.61
N GLU A 718 -3.31 15.06 -7.49
CA GLU A 718 -4.33 14.60 -6.53
C GLU A 718 -3.94 14.94 -5.09
N THR A 719 -2.66 14.74 -4.71
CA THR A 719 -2.15 15.17 -3.39
C THR A 719 -2.24 16.69 -3.21
N ALA A 720 -1.99 17.48 -4.26
CA ALA A 720 -2.13 18.93 -4.20
C ALA A 720 -3.59 19.37 -4.06
N GLU A 721 -4.54 18.68 -4.71
CA GLU A 721 -5.99 18.90 -4.53
C GLU A 721 -6.42 18.60 -3.08
N GLU A 722 -5.96 17.48 -2.52
CA GLU A 722 -6.20 17.12 -1.11
C GLU A 722 -5.68 18.20 -0.16
N PHE A 723 -4.43 18.62 -0.32
CA PHE A 723 -3.85 19.63 0.56
C PHE A 723 -4.48 21.01 0.36
N ALA A 724 -4.91 21.35 -0.85
CA ALA A 724 -5.67 22.56 -1.11
C ALA A 724 -7.01 22.53 -0.37
N PHE A 725 -7.72 21.39 -0.40
CA PHE A 725 -8.96 21.19 0.37
C PHE A 725 -8.70 21.34 1.88
N ILE A 726 -7.69 20.66 2.43
CA ILE A 726 -7.34 20.75 3.85
C ILE A 726 -7.04 22.20 4.25
N LEU A 727 -6.16 22.88 3.51
CA LEU A 727 -5.79 24.27 3.80
C LEU A 727 -6.97 25.22 3.69
N TRP A 728 -7.86 25.00 2.71
CA TRP A 728 -9.07 25.79 2.56
C TRP A 728 -10.00 25.63 3.75
N GLN A 729 -10.29 24.39 4.17
CA GLN A 729 -11.18 24.13 5.31
C GLN A 729 -10.59 24.64 6.63
N MET A 730 -9.27 24.65 6.76
CA MET A 730 -8.57 25.21 7.94
C MET A 730 -8.41 26.74 7.89
N GLY A 731 -8.97 27.43 6.88
CA GLY A 731 -8.86 28.88 6.73
C GLY A 731 -7.45 29.37 6.41
N MET A 732 -6.60 28.50 5.89
CA MET A 732 -5.19 28.77 5.56
C MET A 732 -4.93 28.92 4.05
N ALA A 733 -5.98 28.83 3.22
CA ALA A 733 -5.87 29.22 1.81
C ALA A 733 -5.56 30.71 1.69
N PRO A 734 -4.73 31.13 0.70
CA PRO A 734 -4.54 32.54 0.42
C PRO A 734 -5.88 33.27 0.26
N LYS A 735 -6.02 34.43 0.86
CA LYS A 735 -7.19 35.30 0.61
C LYS A 735 -6.89 36.08 -0.66
N ASP A 736 -7.81 36.05 -1.62
CA ASP A 736 -7.75 36.84 -2.85
C ASP A 736 -7.64 38.34 -2.57
#